data_ec771ae36a2e6fc5242fc5c420e6e361
#
_entry.id   ec771ae36a2e6fc5242fc5c420e6e361
#
_cell.length_a   1.000
_cell.length_b   1.000
_cell.length_c   1.000
_cell.angle_alpha   90.00
_cell.angle_beta   90.00
_cell.angle_gamma   90.00
#
_symmetry.space_group_name_H-M   'P 1'
#
loop_
_entity.id
_entity.type
_entity.pdbx_description
1 polymer ?
#
loop_
_entity_poly.entity_id
_entity_poly.type
_entity_poly.pdbx_seq_one_letter_code
_entity_poly.pdbx_strand_id
1 'polypeptide(L)'
;MTTPTPTPDPATRAAELRSAIDEANHRYYVLDAPTIDDAEYDRLLHELVDLEAAHPELATPDSPTQRVGAAPSATFAEVRHAVPMLSLGNAFGHDELREFDARVRRGLGLGEADAGVAYVCELKIDGLAISLRYAGRSFVRGATRGDGTTGEDVTANLRTVRAIPLRLRADPPGDELEVRGEVFMPRGAFAELNAALEREGKPLYANARNTAAGSVRQKDPAATAARRLAVWCYQVVGVPGIDSHHASLELLREFGFPVNPHTRGVEGIDAVIGYVDDWAEARRELDYETDGVVVKVDSVAQQAQLGFVSRAPRWATAYKFPAQQVTTRLEEIEVYVGRTGALTPVAHVTPVFVGGTTIRNATLHNIDEIRRRDLRIGDTVVLQRAGDVIPEVVSAVVGVRDGTEREWEMPTACPACDTPAVREEGEVVWRCPNPWCPAQRLGALLHFAGRGGMDIEGAGYAVVSQLVERGLLREPADLFGLGIETLEGLDRYARKSAENLHAAIAGARRRPLPRILNALGMRHVGEQTAIDLGAWLVHEAPRALGGDGAAEDEATWTRRVADRLRSATAEELTAVFGVGQVVAEAIAGYFREPHTAATLHSLLDAGVLAEAPQPGAEAVPAASGPLAGKTVVVTGTLAGFSREAAEAAIRAAGGHPAGSVSARTDYLVAGEKAGSKLVAAEKLGVPILDEDGFRSLLGS
;
A
#
# COMPACT_ATOMS: atom_id res chain seq x y z
N MET A 1 11.59 42.20 -55.49
CA MET A 1 10.25 41.90 -54.99
C MET A 1 10.32 40.49 -54.39
N THR A 2 10.55 40.40 -53.06
CA THR A 2 10.50 39.17 -52.35
C THR A 2 9.02 38.81 -52.14
N THR A 3 8.57 37.74 -52.77
CA THR A 3 7.23 37.15 -52.50
C THR A 3 7.09 36.88 -51.00
N PRO A 4 6.03 37.36 -50.31
CA PRO A 4 5.79 37.02 -48.92
C PRO A 4 5.55 35.52 -48.85
N THR A 5 6.30 34.84 -47.96
CA THR A 5 6.05 33.46 -47.63
C THR A 5 4.61 33.35 -47.13
N PRO A 6 3.79 32.45 -47.64
CA PRO A 6 2.40 32.32 -47.19
C PRO A 6 2.39 32.01 -45.68
N THR A 7 1.61 32.76 -44.91
CA THR A 7 1.39 32.48 -43.49
C THR A 7 0.81 31.06 -43.40
N PRO A 8 1.39 30.15 -42.63
CA PRO A 8 0.85 28.80 -42.51
C PRO A 8 -0.58 28.83 -41.99
N ASP A 9 -1.41 27.92 -42.47
CA ASP A 9 -2.75 27.67 -41.93
C ASP A 9 -2.72 27.49 -40.40
N PRO A 10 -3.64 28.11 -39.63
CA PRO A 10 -3.65 28.04 -38.17
C PRO A 10 -3.55 26.64 -37.61
N ALA A 11 -4.21 25.64 -38.22
CA ALA A 11 -4.14 24.24 -37.76
C ALA A 11 -2.74 23.65 -37.96
N THR A 12 -2.10 23.93 -39.12
CA THR A 12 -0.72 23.51 -39.40
C THR A 12 0.24 24.17 -38.39
N ARG A 13 0.08 25.48 -38.14
CA ARG A 13 0.94 26.21 -37.20
C ARG A 13 0.80 25.71 -35.78
N ALA A 14 -0.42 25.41 -35.31
CA ALA A 14 -0.67 24.82 -34.00
C ALA A 14 0.03 23.45 -33.84
N ALA A 15 -0.03 22.62 -34.87
CA ALA A 15 0.64 21.31 -34.87
C ALA A 15 2.17 21.43 -34.81
N GLU A 16 2.76 22.38 -35.55
CA GLU A 16 4.20 22.68 -35.50
C GLU A 16 4.63 23.17 -34.13
N LEU A 17 3.90 24.10 -33.51
CA LEU A 17 4.18 24.62 -32.18
C LEU A 17 4.10 23.55 -31.13
N ARG A 18 3.07 22.69 -31.12
CA ARG A 18 2.97 21.57 -30.22
C ARG A 18 4.15 20.61 -30.34
N SER A 19 4.51 20.25 -31.57
CA SER A 19 5.64 19.38 -31.85
C SER A 19 6.96 19.97 -31.33
N ALA A 20 7.18 21.28 -31.56
CA ALA A 20 8.39 21.97 -31.10
C ALA A 20 8.46 22.04 -29.55
N ILE A 21 7.34 22.33 -28.88
CA ILE A 21 7.25 22.42 -27.43
C ILE A 21 7.44 21.02 -26.80
N ASP A 22 6.82 19.98 -27.37
CA ASP A 22 6.98 18.61 -26.90
C ASP A 22 8.41 18.09 -27.08
N GLU A 23 9.07 18.43 -28.19
CA GLU A 23 10.48 18.11 -28.39
C GLU A 23 11.37 18.86 -27.39
N ALA A 24 11.12 20.14 -27.14
CA ALA A 24 11.87 20.91 -26.15
C ALA A 24 11.69 20.34 -24.74
N ASN A 25 10.47 19.98 -24.35
CA ASN A 25 10.19 19.32 -23.07
C ASN A 25 10.93 17.98 -22.95
N HIS A 26 10.88 17.15 -24.00
CA HIS A 26 11.58 15.87 -24.01
C HIS A 26 13.10 16.04 -23.86
N ARG A 27 13.68 16.96 -24.60
CA ARG A 27 15.12 17.24 -24.51
C ARG A 27 15.53 17.76 -23.14
N TYR A 28 14.74 18.64 -22.57
CA TYR A 28 15.04 19.24 -21.27
C TYR A 28 14.82 18.25 -20.09
N TYR A 29 13.62 17.62 -20.03
CA TYR A 29 13.19 16.83 -18.86
C TYR A 29 13.53 15.34 -18.95
N VAL A 30 13.82 14.81 -20.14
CA VAL A 30 14.08 13.37 -20.33
C VAL A 30 15.54 13.12 -20.75
N LEU A 31 16.08 13.91 -21.67
CA LEU A 31 17.42 13.70 -22.20
C LEU A 31 18.50 14.56 -21.54
N ASP A 32 18.14 15.54 -20.70
CA ASP A 32 19.06 16.55 -20.12
C ASP A 32 19.98 17.21 -21.18
N ALA A 33 19.41 17.48 -22.35
CA ALA A 33 20.11 18.01 -23.51
C ALA A 33 19.27 19.10 -24.22
N PRO A 34 18.99 20.25 -23.56
CA PRO A 34 18.19 21.33 -24.11
C PRO A 34 18.83 21.91 -25.39
N THR A 35 18.01 22.23 -26.37
CA THR A 35 18.43 22.82 -27.63
C THR A 35 17.91 24.24 -27.86
N ILE A 36 16.98 24.70 -27.06
CA ILE A 36 16.46 26.06 -27.00
C ILE A 36 16.57 26.61 -25.59
N ASP A 37 16.65 27.91 -25.44
CA ASP A 37 16.63 28.58 -24.15
C ASP A 37 15.19 28.81 -23.63
N ASP A 38 15.06 29.24 -22.38
CA ASP A 38 13.78 29.47 -21.73
C ASP A 38 12.96 30.57 -22.45
N ALA A 39 13.62 31.60 -22.99
CA ALA A 39 12.95 32.69 -23.68
C ALA A 39 12.31 32.20 -24.99
N GLU A 40 13.01 31.36 -25.73
CA GLU A 40 12.47 30.76 -26.96
C GLU A 40 11.34 29.76 -26.64
N TYR A 41 11.47 28.96 -25.59
CA TYR A 41 10.40 28.08 -25.12
C TYR A 41 9.13 28.88 -24.77
N ASP A 42 9.27 29.94 -23.98
CA ASP A 42 8.16 30.80 -23.56
C ASP A 42 7.52 31.46 -24.79
N ARG A 43 8.30 31.90 -25.78
CA ARG A 43 7.79 32.46 -27.02
C ARG A 43 6.91 31.48 -27.80
N LEU A 44 7.36 30.21 -27.94
CA LEU A 44 6.59 29.16 -28.61
C LEU A 44 5.29 28.85 -27.88
N LEU A 45 5.36 28.77 -26.53
CA LEU A 45 4.20 28.50 -25.70
C LEU A 45 3.17 29.64 -25.75
N HIS A 46 3.60 30.90 -25.67
CA HIS A 46 2.69 32.07 -25.81
C HIS A 46 2.03 32.11 -27.19
N GLU A 47 2.79 31.86 -28.27
CA GLU A 47 2.23 31.81 -29.62
C GLU A 47 1.15 30.73 -29.76
N LEU A 48 1.36 29.56 -29.13
CA LEU A 48 0.36 28.48 -29.12
C LEU A 48 -0.88 28.87 -28.31
N VAL A 49 -0.70 29.49 -27.12
CA VAL A 49 -1.81 30.00 -26.29
C VAL A 49 -2.66 31.00 -27.06
N ASP A 50 -2.03 31.98 -27.72
CA ASP A 50 -2.74 32.99 -28.48
C ASP A 50 -3.48 32.38 -29.67
N LEU A 51 -2.87 31.42 -30.36
CA LEU A 51 -3.46 30.72 -31.49
C LEU A 51 -4.68 29.87 -31.07
N GLU A 52 -4.59 29.12 -29.97
CA GLU A 52 -5.71 28.32 -29.42
C GLU A 52 -6.81 29.21 -28.82
N ALA A 53 -6.49 30.40 -28.29
CA ALA A 53 -7.47 31.38 -27.90
C ALA A 53 -8.24 31.99 -29.08
N ALA A 54 -7.55 32.23 -30.18
CA ALA A 54 -8.17 32.73 -31.42
C ALA A 54 -8.97 31.65 -32.18
N HIS A 55 -8.57 30.38 -32.01
CA HIS A 55 -9.13 29.18 -32.64
C HIS A 55 -9.42 28.09 -31.63
N PRO A 56 -10.47 28.19 -30.80
CA PRO A 56 -10.76 27.23 -29.73
C PRO A 56 -10.94 25.78 -30.21
N GLU A 57 -11.34 25.59 -31.46
CA GLU A 57 -11.46 24.27 -32.09
C GLU A 57 -10.11 23.55 -32.28
N LEU A 58 -9.00 24.28 -32.21
CA LEU A 58 -7.66 23.71 -32.28
C LEU A 58 -7.14 23.25 -30.88
N ALA A 59 -7.74 23.71 -29.80
CA ALA A 59 -7.33 23.31 -28.45
C ALA A 59 -7.68 21.82 -28.20
N THR A 60 -6.66 20.95 -28.16
CA THR A 60 -6.83 19.53 -27.88
C THR A 60 -6.49 19.20 -26.45
N PRO A 61 -7.09 18.13 -25.85
CA PRO A 61 -6.81 17.75 -24.45
C PRO A 61 -5.34 17.43 -24.16
N ASP A 62 -4.56 17.07 -25.17
CA ASP A 62 -3.13 16.76 -25.12
C ASP A 62 -2.22 17.95 -25.51
N SER A 63 -2.79 19.15 -25.71
CA SER A 63 -1.99 20.34 -25.96
C SER A 63 -1.12 20.73 -24.75
N PRO A 64 0.12 21.17 -24.94
CA PRO A 64 0.96 21.72 -23.88
C PRO A 64 0.29 22.87 -23.08
N THR A 65 -0.63 23.62 -23.71
CA THR A 65 -1.40 24.68 -23.06
C THR A 65 -2.39 24.17 -22.01
N GLN A 66 -2.79 22.90 -22.09
CA GLN A 66 -3.74 22.26 -21.17
C GLN A 66 -3.08 21.69 -19.91
N ARG A 67 -1.78 21.90 -19.71
CA ARG A 67 -1.08 21.41 -18.51
C ARG A 67 -1.55 22.07 -17.21
N VAL A 68 -1.91 23.35 -17.26
CA VAL A 68 -2.35 24.14 -16.09
C VAL A 68 -3.66 24.86 -16.44
N GLY A 69 -4.75 24.14 -16.47
CA GLY A 69 -6.05 24.75 -16.84
C GLY A 69 -7.25 24.13 -16.13
N ALA A 70 -7.03 23.07 -15.34
CA ALA A 70 -8.11 22.43 -14.63
C ALA A 70 -8.53 23.25 -13.39
N ALA A 71 -9.83 23.39 -13.16
CA ALA A 71 -10.36 24.03 -11.97
C ALA A 71 -9.99 23.21 -10.70
N PRO A 72 -9.81 23.88 -9.54
CA PRO A 72 -9.58 23.19 -8.28
C PRO A 72 -10.69 22.18 -7.97
N SER A 73 -10.30 20.96 -7.58
CA SER A 73 -11.23 19.89 -7.19
C SER A 73 -11.49 19.91 -5.69
N ALA A 74 -12.72 19.64 -5.29
CA ALA A 74 -13.06 19.50 -3.88
C ALA A 74 -12.56 18.19 -3.29
N THR A 75 -12.60 17.10 -4.09
CA THR A 75 -12.22 15.73 -3.73
C THR A 75 -11.56 15.05 -4.92
N PHE A 76 -10.78 14.00 -4.65
CA PHE A 76 -10.23 13.11 -5.68
C PHE A 76 -11.15 11.91 -5.84
N ALA A 77 -11.51 11.58 -7.10
CA ALA A 77 -12.30 10.39 -7.38
C ALA A 77 -11.45 9.13 -7.15
N GLU A 78 -12.09 8.05 -6.76
CA GLU A 78 -11.43 6.75 -6.67
C GLU A 78 -11.19 6.14 -8.06
N VAL A 79 -10.01 5.55 -8.25
CA VAL A 79 -9.62 4.83 -9.46
C VAL A 79 -9.20 3.42 -9.10
N ARG A 80 -9.91 2.42 -9.59
CA ARG A 80 -9.51 1.03 -9.46
C ARG A 80 -8.45 0.68 -10.49
N HIS A 81 -7.33 0.10 -10.05
CA HIS A 81 -6.27 -0.37 -10.95
C HIS A 81 -6.70 -1.66 -11.66
N ALA A 82 -6.47 -1.72 -12.99
CA ALA A 82 -6.75 -2.94 -13.76
C ALA A 82 -5.84 -4.10 -13.34
N VAL A 83 -4.58 -3.79 -13.04
CA VAL A 83 -3.62 -4.71 -12.45
C VAL A 83 -3.17 -4.11 -11.11
N PRO A 84 -3.23 -4.83 -9.99
CA PRO A 84 -2.82 -4.29 -8.69
C PRO A 84 -1.40 -3.72 -8.67
N MET A 85 -1.19 -2.62 -7.96
CA MET A 85 0.12 -2.00 -7.72
C MET A 85 0.71 -2.58 -6.43
N LEU A 86 1.36 -3.72 -6.54
CA LEU A 86 1.87 -4.49 -5.40
C LEU A 86 3.06 -3.81 -4.72
N SER A 87 3.26 -4.12 -3.45
CA SER A 87 4.47 -3.81 -2.72
C SER A 87 5.60 -4.77 -3.11
N LEU A 88 6.84 -4.50 -2.69
CA LEU A 88 7.98 -5.39 -2.87
C LEU A 88 8.36 -6.02 -1.53
N GLY A 89 8.88 -7.25 -1.59
CA GLY A 89 9.61 -7.83 -0.46
C GLY A 89 10.87 -6.99 -0.17
N ASN A 90 11.34 -6.99 1.06
CA ASN A 90 12.57 -6.29 1.42
C ASN A 90 13.72 -7.26 1.66
N ALA A 91 14.94 -6.81 1.38
CA ALA A 91 16.21 -7.41 1.79
C ALA A 91 17.08 -6.31 2.41
N PHE A 92 17.73 -6.61 3.54
CA PHE A 92 18.54 -5.64 4.30
C PHE A 92 20.02 -6.00 4.33
N GLY A 93 20.41 -7.12 3.70
CA GLY A 93 21.80 -7.59 3.63
C GLY A 93 22.04 -8.48 2.43
N HIS A 94 23.33 -8.72 2.14
CA HIS A 94 23.75 -9.57 1.03
C HIS A 94 23.25 -11.02 1.16
N ASP A 95 23.16 -11.54 2.39
CA ASP A 95 22.66 -12.89 2.62
C ASP A 95 21.18 -13.02 2.25
N GLU A 96 20.37 -12.00 2.56
CA GLU A 96 18.96 -11.98 2.18
C GLU A 96 18.78 -11.85 0.65
N LEU A 97 19.71 -11.16 -0.06
CA LEU A 97 19.75 -11.15 -1.52
C LEU A 97 20.09 -12.55 -2.08
N ARG A 98 21.05 -13.27 -1.49
CA ARG A 98 21.36 -14.65 -1.86
C ARG A 98 20.18 -15.59 -1.59
N GLU A 99 19.47 -15.40 -0.48
CA GLU A 99 18.24 -16.15 -0.21
C GLU A 99 17.13 -15.84 -1.22
N PHE A 100 17.02 -14.58 -1.67
CA PHE A 100 16.10 -14.22 -2.74
C PHE A 100 16.43 -14.95 -4.04
N ASP A 101 17.70 -14.94 -4.49
CA ASP A 101 18.15 -15.69 -5.67
C ASP A 101 17.90 -17.20 -5.53
N ALA A 102 18.19 -17.76 -4.36
CA ALA A 102 17.92 -19.17 -4.10
C ALA A 102 16.43 -19.52 -4.17
N ARG A 103 15.54 -18.63 -3.75
CA ARG A 103 14.08 -18.80 -3.92
C ARG A 103 13.66 -18.70 -5.39
N VAL A 104 14.23 -17.74 -6.14
CA VAL A 104 13.99 -17.57 -7.57
C VAL A 104 14.45 -18.84 -8.33
N ARG A 105 15.67 -19.30 -8.12
CA ARG A 105 16.22 -20.51 -8.76
C ARG A 105 15.35 -21.73 -8.48
N ARG A 106 14.96 -21.97 -7.23
CA ARG A 106 14.04 -23.08 -6.89
C ARG A 106 12.69 -22.97 -7.59
N GLY A 107 12.12 -21.75 -7.66
CA GLY A 107 10.85 -21.51 -8.34
C GLY A 107 10.91 -21.72 -9.86
N LEU A 108 12.10 -21.58 -10.44
CA LEU A 108 12.38 -21.83 -11.86
C LEU A 108 12.83 -23.28 -12.13
N GLY A 109 13.06 -24.08 -11.10
CA GLY A 109 13.58 -25.44 -11.23
C GLY A 109 15.08 -25.50 -11.62
N LEU A 110 15.84 -24.43 -11.34
CA LEU A 110 17.26 -24.31 -11.65
C LEU A 110 18.13 -24.88 -10.51
N GLY A 111 19.14 -25.72 -10.85
CA GLY A 111 20.16 -26.21 -9.95
C GLY A 111 21.37 -25.29 -9.85
N GLU A 112 22.34 -25.63 -8.98
CA GLU A 112 23.58 -24.86 -8.80
C GLU A 112 24.46 -24.77 -10.05
N ALA A 113 24.41 -25.80 -10.90
CA ALA A 113 25.20 -25.89 -12.12
C ALA A 113 24.57 -25.17 -13.33
N ASP A 114 23.32 -24.71 -13.21
CA ASP A 114 22.64 -24.02 -14.27
C ASP A 114 23.14 -22.57 -14.39
N ALA A 115 22.94 -21.98 -15.58
CA ALA A 115 23.28 -20.57 -15.82
C ALA A 115 22.68 -19.62 -14.79
N GLY A 116 23.32 -18.48 -14.57
CA GLY A 116 22.82 -17.42 -13.71
C GLY A 116 21.46 -16.92 -14.17
N VAL A 117 20.67 -16.41 -13.23
CA VAL A 117 19.43 -15.69 -13.55
C VAL A 117 19.80 -14.27 -13.97
N ALA A 118 19.22 -13.80 -15.08
CA ALA A 118 19.36 -12.40 -15.49
C ALA A 118 18.46 -11.52 -14.64
N TYR A 119 19.04 -10.45 -14.10
CA TYR A 119 18.34 -9.46 -13.27
C TYR A 119 18.45 -8.07 -13.88
N VAL A 120 17.46 -7.22 -13.61
CA VAL A 120 17.53 -5.77 -13.80
C VAL A 120 17.57 -5.12 -12.41
N CYS A 121 18.59 -4.30 -12.18
CA CYS A 121 18.77 -3.50 -10.99
C CYS A 121 18.37 -2.04 -11.28
N GLU A 122 17.51 -1.49 -10.46
CA GLU A 122 16.99 -0.12 -10.56
C GLU A 122 17.16 0.59 -9.23
N LEU A 123 17.51 1.88 -9.23
CA LEU A 123 17.50 2.65 -8.00
C LEU A 123 16.05 2.79 -7.49
N LYS A 124 15.84 2.51 -6.21
CA LYS A 124 14.56 2.65 -5.55
C LYS A 124 14.32 4.11 -5.18
N ILE A 125 13.58 4.80 -6.04
CA ILE A 125 13.27 6.22 -5.85
C ILE A 125 12.38 6.40 -4.63
N ASP A 126 12.68 7.40 -3.80
CA ASP A 126 11.87 7.74 -2.63
C ASP A 126 10.86 8.83 -2.97
N GLY A 127 9.69 8.43 -3.45
CA GLY A 127 8.65 9.31 -3.98
C GLY A 127 7.23 8.81 -3.73
N LEU A 128 6.37 9.04 -4.71
CA LEU A 128 4.98 8.60 -4.77
C LEU A 128 4.75 7.77 -6.03
N ALA A 129 4.39 6.51 -5.85
CA ALA A 129 4.06 5.63 -6.97
C ALA A 129 2.75 6.06 -7.65
N ILE A 130 2.80 6.11 -8.98
CA ILE A 130 1.69 6.50 -9.85
C ILE A 130 1.45 5.49 -10.97
N SER A 131 0.21 5.45 -11.46
CA SER A 131 -0.21 4.80 -12.70
C SER A 131 -0.66 5.88 -13.69
N LEU A 132 -0.13 5.80 -14.92
CA LEU A 132 -0.44 6.68 -16.05
C LEU A 132 -1.13 5.87 -17.14
N ARG A 133 -2.34 6.27 -17.53
CA ARG A 133 -3.09 5.58 -18.59
C ARG A 133 -3.20 6.47 -19.83
N TYR A 134 -2.96 5.85 -20.97
CA TYR A 134 -3.07 6.46 -22.28
C TYR A 134 -4.13 5.73 -23.11
N ALA A 135 -4.93 6.49 -23.85
CA ALA A 135 -5.81 5.98 -24.91
C ALA A 135 -5.21 6.39 -26.26
N GLY A 136 -4.86 5.39 -27.08
CA GLY A 136 -3.95 5.64 -28.19
C GLY A 136 -2.69 6.34 -27.66
N ARG A 137 -2.36 7.49 -28.28
CA ARG A 137 -1.19 8.30 -27.86
C ARG A 137 -1.49 9.31 -26.75
N SER A 138 -2.74 9.56 -26.39
CA SER A 138 -3.11 10.67 -25.49
C SER A 138 -3.20 10.25 -24.03
N PHE A 139 -2.62 11.05 -23.12
CA PHE A 139 -2.72 10.87 -21.67
C PHE A 139 -4.15 11.14 -21.20
N VAL A 140 -4.82 10.11 -20.68
CA VAL A 140 -6.24 10.20 -20.28
C VAL A 140 -6.43 10.16 -18.79
N ARG A 141 -5.58 9.45 -18.03
CA ARG A 141 -5.74 9.31 -16.57
C ARG A 141 -4.42 9.09 -15.86
N GLY A 142 -4.31 9.72 -14.69
CA GLY A 142 -3.23 9.47 -13.74
C GLY A 142 -3.78 9.22 -12.36
N ALA A 143 -3.32 8.16 -11.70
CA ALA A 143 -3.78 7.76 -10.38
C ALA A 143 -2.63 7.49 -9.42
N THR A 144 -2.83 7.73 -8.11
CA THR A 144 -1.90 7.28 -7.06
C THR A 144 -2.05 5.78 -6.86
N ARG A 145 -1.04 5.13 -6.25
CA ARG A 145 -1.10 3.71 -5.90
C ARG A 145 -2.26 3.39 -4.94
N GLY A 146 -2.55 4.29 -3.99
CA GLY A 146 -3.52 4.03 -2.93
C GLY A 146 -3.16 2.82 -2.09
N ASP A 147 -4.11 1.91 -1.88
CA ASP A 147 -3.93 0.63 -1.20
C ASP A 147 -3.33 -0.47 -2.10
N GLY A 148 -3.07 -0.15 -3.35
CA GLY A 148 -2.59 -1.07 -4.39
C GLY A 148 -3.69 -1.60 -5.30
N THR A 149 -4.94 -1.57 -4.89
CA THR A 149 -6.12 -1.95 -5.69
C THR A 149 -6.87 -0.72 -6.17
N THR A 150 -7.01 0.28 -5.30
CA THR A 150 -7.70 1.54 -5.55
C THR A 150 -6.81 2.72 -5.18
N GLY A 151 -6.67 3.68 -6.07
CA GLY A 151 -5.95 4.92 -5.88
C GLY A 151 -6.84 6.15 -6.05
N GLU A 152 -6.26 7.33 -5.97
CA GLU A 152 -6.95 8.62 -6.18
C GLU A 152 -6.67 9.14 -7.59
N ASP A 153 -7.68 9.66 -8.28
CA ASP A 153 -7.53 10.35 -9.58
C ASP A 153 -6.82 11.70 -9.38
N VAL A 154 -5.58 11.75 -9.81
CA VAL A 154 -4.73 12.94 -9.75
C VAL A 154 -4.33 13.41 -11.15
N THR A 155 -5.16 13.11 -12.15
CA THR A 155 -4.89 13.39 -13.57
C THR A 155 -4.52 14.85 -13.81
N ALA A 156 -5.31 15.79 -13.28
CA ALA A 156 -5.06 17.22 -13.46
C ALA A 156 -3.71 17.66 -12.86
N ASN A 157 -3.31 17.08 -11.73
CA ASN A 157 -2.04 17.38 -11.09
C ASN A 157 -0.87 16.76 -11.87
N LEU A 158 -0.99 15.51 -12.32
CA LEU A 158 0.07 14.84 -13.07
C LEU A 158 0.29 15.46 -14.46
N ARG A 159 -0.74 16.07 -15.07
CA ARG A 159 -0.58 16.85 -16.30
C ARG A 159 0.42 18.00 -16.14
N THR A 160 0.56 18.55 -14.93
CA THR A 160 1.49 19.64 -14.65
C THR A 160 2.95 19.19 -14.56
N VAL A 161 3.21 17.89 -14.37
CA VAL A 161 4.56 17.31 -14.33
C VAL A 161 5.10 17.24 -15.74
N ARG A 162 6.00 18.16 -16.10
CA ARG A 162 6.46 18.36 -17.49
C ARG A 162 7.15 17.15 -18.10
N ALA A 163 7.79 16.31 -17.30
CA ALA A 163 8.42 15.07 -17.73
C ALA A 163 7.42 13.96 -18.14
N ILE A 164 6.13 14.10 -17.78
CA ILE A 164 5.07 13.18 -18.23
C ILE A 164 4.60 13.64 -19.61
N PRO A 165 4.76 12.82 -20.67
CA PRO A 165 4.27 13.17 -22.00
C PRO A 165 2.74 13.20 -22.01
N LEU A 166 2.13 14.30 -22.46
CA LEU A 166 0.68 14.34 -22.67
C LEU A 166 0.29 13.57 -23.92
N ARG A 167 1.23 13.38 -24.84
CA ARG A 167 1.11 12.58 -26.06
C ARG A 167 2.35 11.72 -26.24
N LEU A 168 2.16 10.41 -26.44
CA LEU A 168 3.26 9.47 -26.70
C LEU A 168 3.98 9.80 -28.01
N ARG A 169 5.29 9.60 -28.05
CA ARG A 169 6.13 9.85 -29.23
C ARG A 169 5.96 8.78 -30.32
N ALA A 170 5.57 7.56 -29.90
CA ALA A 170 5.26 6.44 -30.80
C ALA A 170 3.85 5.90 -30.51
N ASP A 171 3.30 5.14 -31.45
CA ASP A 171 2.02 4.49 -31.27
C ASP A 171 2.16 3.30 -30.31
N PRO A 172 1.29 3.18 -29.29
CA PRO A 172 1.32 2.04 -28.41
C PRO A 172 0.84 0.77 -29.14
N PRO A 173 1.24 -0.42 -28.67
CA PRO A 173 0.86 -1.70 -29.28
C PRO A 173 -0.58 -2.12 -28.90
N GLY A 174 -1.53 -1.19 -28.96
CA GLY A 174 -2.93 -1.39 -28.63
C GLY A 174 -3.63 -0.06 -28.37
N ASP A 175 -4.95 -0.12 -28.12
CA ASP A 175 -5.76 1.08 -27.89
C ASP A 175 -5.49 1.75 -26.55
N GLU A 176 -4.98 1.00 -25.58
CA GLU A 176 -4.69 1.46 -24.22
C GLU A 176 -3.29 1.06 -23.78
N LEU A 177 -2.62 1.95 -23.04
CA LEU A 177 -1.34 1.72 -22.42
C LEU A 177 -1.39 2.17 -20.95
N GLU A 178 -0.91 1.33 -20.02
CA GLU A 178 -0.65 1.72 -18.65
C GLU A 178 0.86 1.74 -18.39
N VAL A 179 1.35 2.86 -17.83
CA VAL A 179 2.74 3.04 -17.41
C VAL A 179 2.80 3.34 -15.93
N ARG A 180 3.76 2.75 -15.21
CA ARG A 180 3.99 3.01 -13.79
C ARG A 180 5.30 3.72 -13.58
N GLY A 181 5.30 4.65 -12.65
CA GLY A 181 6.45 5.46 -12.30
C GLY A 181 6.40 5.93 -10.86
N GLU A 182 7.47 6.61 -10.45
CA GLU A 182 7.58 7.27 -9.16
C GLU A 182 7.74 8.77 -9.38
N VAL A 183 6.79 9.56 -8.87
CA VAL A 183 6.92 11.02 -8.83
C VAL A 183 7.72 11.40 -7.60
N PHE A 184 8.69 12.26 -7.77
CA PHE A 184 9.56 12.72 -6.69
C PHE A 184 9.82 14.24 -6.81
N MET A 185 10.38 14.80 -5.76
CA MET A 185 10.86 16.18 -5.75
C MET A 185 12.38 16.18 -5.76
N PRO A 186 13.04 16.75 -6.80
CA PRO A 186 14.48 16.94 -6.83
C PRO A 186 14.98 17.69 -5.59
N ARG A 187 16.18 17.35 -5.10
CA ARG A 187 16.79 17.99 -3.90
C ARG A 187 16.91 19.50 -4.08
N GLY A 188 17.33 19.94 -5.27
CA GLY A 188 17.40 21.36 -5.59
C GLY A 188 16.05 22.06 -5.48
N ALA A 189 15.00 21.47 -6.05
CA ALA A 189 13.63 22.00 -5.98
C ALA A 189 13.07 22.02 -4.54
N PHE A 190 13.40 20.99 -3.74
CA PHE A 190 13.01 20.92 -2.34
C PHE A 190 13.70 22.02 -1.50
N ALA A 191 14.99 22.25 -1.71
CA ALA A 191 15.74 23.29 -1.03
C ALA A 191 15.22 24.70 -1.38
N GLU A 192 14.94 24.98 -2.66
CA GLU A 192 14.34 26.24 -3.12
C GLU A 192 12.96 26.49 -2.51
N LEU A 193 12.13 25.45 -2.45
CA LEU A 193 10.79 25.52 -1.85
C LEU A 193 10.87 25.88 -0.36
N ASN A 194 11.75 25.22 0.40
CA ASN A 194 11.94 25.51 1.81
C ASN A 194 12.53 26.90 2.05
N ALA A 195 13.49 27.35 1.22
CA ALA A 195 14.01 28.70 1.29
C ALA A 195 12.94 29.78 0.99
N ALA A 196 11.97 29.49 0.14
CA ALA A 196 10.84 30.38 -0.11
C ALA A 196 9.91 30.43 1.11
N LEU A 197 9.58 29.29 1.72
CA LEU A 197 8.75 29.21 2.93
C LEU A 197 9.40 29.92 4.13
N GLU A 198 10.71 29.76 4.29
CA GLU A 198 11.47 30.45 5.35
C GLU A 198 11.38 31.98 5.21
N ARG A 199 11.55 32.50 3.98
CA ARG A 199 11.38 33.94 3.70
C ARG A 199 9.97 34.44 4.01
N GLU A 200 8.98 33.60 3.89
CA GLU A 200 7.58 33.91 4.19
C GLU A 200 7.23 33.64 5.67
N GLY A 201 8.14 33.17 6.50
CA GLY A 201 7.90 32.80 7.90
C GLY A 201 6.94 31.61 8.08
N LYS A 202 6.84 30.73 7.06
CA LYS A 202 5.99 29.56 7.06
C LYS A 202 6.74 28.32 7.55
N PRO A 203 6.04 27.30 8.09
CA PRO A 203 6.66 26.03 8.45
C PRO A 203 7.33 25.36 7.24
N LEU A 204 8.53 24.84 7.47
CA LEU A 204 9.31 24.14 6.45
C LEU A 204 8.80 22.70 6.27
N TYR A 205 8.96 22.18 5.08
CA TYR A 205 8.71 20.76 4.83
C TYR A 205 9.86 19.91 5.38
N ALA A 206 9.51 18.74 5.93
CA ALA A 206 10.47 17.87 6.61
C ALA A 206 11.29 17.00 5.64
N ASN A 207 10.70 16.49 4.55
CA ASN A 207 11.41 15.68 3.56
C ASN A 207 10.78 15.79 2.16
N ALA A 208 11.59 15.48 1.15
CA ALA A 208 11.21 15.59 -0.26
C ALA A 208 10.11 14.61 -0.66
N ARG A 209 10.12 13.36 -0.14
CA ARG A 209 9.11 12.34 -0.43
C ARG A 209 7.69 12.78 -0.03
N ASN A 210 7.50 13.14 1.25
CA ASN A 210 6.20 13.57 1.76
C ASN A 210 5.74 14.86 1.08
N THR A 211 6.69 15.75 0.73
CA THR A 211 6.41 16.97 -0.01
C THR A 211 5.96 16.67 -1.43
N ALA A 212 6.60 15.72 -2.12
CA ALA A 212 6.16 15.26 -3.44
C ALA A 212 4.76 14.67 -3.39
N ALA A 213 4.50 13.74 -2.45
CA ALA A 213 3.21 13.11 -2.26
C ALA A 213 2.09 14.14 -1.96
N GLY A 214 2.35 15.09 -1.05
CA GLY A 214 1.44 16.18 -0.74
C GLY A 214 1.25 17.16 -1.90
N SER A 215 2.26 17.32 -2.76
CA SER A 215 2.19 18.20 -3.93
C SER A 215 1.33 17.61 -5.05
N VAL A 216 1.42 16.30 -5.30
CA VAL A 216 0.55 15.62 -6.27
C VAL A 216 -0.91 15.64 -5.82
N ARG A 217 -1.17 15.72 -4.53
CA ARG A 217 -2.53 15.73 -3.93
C ARG A 217 -3.04 17.13 -3.58
N GLN A 218 -2.54 18.17 -4.25
CA GLN A 218 -3.09 19.54 -4.10
C GLN A 218 -4.44 19.63 -4.80
N LYS A 219 -5.40 20.30 -4.16
CA LYS A 219 -6.74 20.54 -4.73
C LYS A 219 -6.68 21.45 -5.94
N ASP A 220 -5.70 22.35 -5.99
CA ASP A 220 -5.42 23.24 -7.10
C ASP A 220 -4.19 22.72 -7.88
N PRO A 221 -4.35 22.30 -9.13
CA PRO A 221 -3.24 21.85 -9.97
C PRO A 221 -2.16 22.92 -10.21
N ALA A 222 -2.49 24.21 -10.14
CA ALA A 222 -1.51 25.29 -10.25
C ALA A 222 -0.51 25.24 -9.09
N ALA A 223 -0.95 24.86 -7.88
CA ALA A 223 -0.05 24.66 -6.76
C ALA A 223 0.90 23.46 -6.99
N THR A 224 0.46 22.42 -7.69
CA THR A 224 1.32 21.29 -8.11
C THR A 224 2.35 21.75 -9.15
N ALA A 225 1.93 22.52 -10.16
CA ALA A 225 2.79 23.05 -11.22
C ALA A 225 3.96 23.86 -10.66
N ALA A 226 3.73 24.64 -9.59
CA ALA A 226 4.75 25.44 -8.92
C ALA A 226 5.80 24.62 -8.15
N ARG A 227 5.60 23.31 -7.97
CA ARG A 227 6.43 22.45 -7.09
C ARG A 227 7.61 21.76 -7.79
N ARG A 228 7.78 21.92 -9.11
CA ARG A 228 8.87 21.33 -9.91
C ARG A 228 9.08 19.84 -9.64
N LEU A 229 8.01 19.05 -9.74
CA LEU A 229 8.07 17.60 -9.60
C LEU A 229 8.72 16.95 -10.82
N ALA A 230 9.42 15.84 -10.59
CA ALA A 230 9.97 14.97 -11.61
C ALA A 230 9.38 13.55 -11.49
N VAL A 231 9.62 12.70 -12.49
CA VAL A 231 9.15 11.31 -12.51
C VAL A 231 10.21 10.40 -13.13
N TRP A 232 10.36 9.19 -12.58
CA TRP A 232 11.02 8.08 -13.27
C TRP A 232 10.00 6.98 -13.51
N CYS A 233 9.88 6.54 -14.77
CA CYS A 233 9.00 5.44 -15.16
C CYS A 233 9.79 4.13 -15.16
N TYR A 234 9.19 3.07 -14.61
CA TYR A 234 9.88 1.81 -14.35
C TYR A 234 9.10 0.56 -14.79
N GLN A 235 7.90 0.70 -15.34
CA GLN A 235 7.11 -0.44 -15.78
C GLN A 235 6.07 -0.05 -16.83
N VAL A 236 5.96 -0.89 -17.86
CA VAL A 236 4.80 -0.95 -18.77
C VAL A 236 3.94 -2.12 -18.34
N VAL A 237 2.62 -1.98 -18.35
CA VAL A 237 1.69 -3.01 -17.89
C VAL A 237 0.92 -3.58 -19.07
N GLY A 238 0.90 -4.91 -19.18
CA GLY A 238 -0.01 -5.62 -20.08
C GLY A 238 0.30 -5.51 -21.58
N VAL A 239 1.54 -5.17 -21.95
CA VAL A 239 1.94 -5.08 -23.38
C VAL A 239 2.37 -6.46 -23.87
N PRO A 240 1.70 -7.03 -24.89
CA PRO A 240 2.08 -8.31 -25.50
C PRO A 240 3.41 -8.22 -26.25
N GLY A 241 4.14 -9.35 -26.29
CA GLY A 241 5.37 -9.48 -27.10
C GLY A 241 6.63 -8.86 -26.48
N ILE A 242 6.60 -8.45 -25.22
CA ILE A 242 7.77 -8.03 -24.47
C ILE A 242 8.33 -9.25 -23.75
N ASP A 243 9.57 -9.65 -24.07
CA ASP A 243 10.22 -10.85 -23.53
C ASP A 243 11.03 -10.56 -22.25
N SER A 244 11.47 -9.30 -22.05
CA SER A 244 12.27 -8.90 -20.90
C SER A 244 11.84 -7.58 -20.29
N HIS A 245 12.13 -7.41 -19.00
CA HIS A 245 11.90 -6.16 -18.30
C HIS A 245 12.78 -5.02 -18.88
N HIS A 246 14.01 -5.35 -19.25
CA HIS A 246 14.91 -4.39 -19.89
C HIS A 246 14.32 -3.87 -21.20
N ALA A 247 13.76 -4.74 -22.08
CA ALA A 247 13.08 -4.33 -23.30
C ALA A 247 11.85 -3.44 -23.01
N SER A 248 11.15 -3.68 -21.91
CA SER A 248 10.02 -2.82 -21.49
C SER A 248 10.48 -1.41 -21.13
N LEU A 249 11.67 -1.24 -20.56
CA LEU A 249 12.25 0.07 -20.25
C LEU A 249 12.70 0.82 -21.51
N GLU A 250 13.24 0.11 -22.51
CA GLU A 250 13.55 0.72 -23.81
C GLU A 250 12.28 1.21 -24.50
N LEU A 251 11.20 0.43 -24.46
CA LEU A 251 9.90 0.84 -24.99
C LEU A 251 9.36 2.10 -24.31
N LEU A 252 9.56 2.24 -22.97
CA LEU A 252 9.22 3.49 -22.27
C LEU A 252 10.00 4.69 -22.83
N ARG A 253 11.30 4.54 -23.14
CA ARG A 253 12.11 5.59 -23.76
C ARG A 253 11.58 5.96 -25.15
N GLU A 254 11.22 4.98 -25.96
CA GLU A 254 10.62 5.18 -27.29
C GLU A 254 9.30 5.96 -27.21
N PHE A 255 8.49 5.71 -26.18
CA PHE A 255 7.26 6.47 -25.94
C PHE A 255 7.50 7.87 -25.39
N GLY A 256 8.73 8.21 -25.01
CA GLY A 256 9.12 9.52 -24.50
C GLY A 256 9.08 9.66 -22.99
N PHE A 257 9.01 8.56 -22.25
CA PHE A 257 9.09 8.58 -20.77
C PHE A 257 10.53 8.65 -20.27
N PRO A 258 10.79 9.39 -19.20
CA PRO A 258 12.05 9.34 -18.51
C PRO A 258 12.20 7.99 -17.77
N VAL A 259 13.26 7.26 -18.09
CA VAL A 259 13.68 6.04 -17.40
C VAL A 259 15.01 6.31 -16.73
N ASN A 260 15.16 5.87 -15.48
CA ASN A 260 16.37 6.15 -14.71
C ASN A 260 17.63 5.66 -15.45
N PRO A 261 18.61 6.55 -15.72
CA PRO A 261 19.79 6.21 -16.52
C PRO A 261 20.73 5.21 -15.83
N HIS A 262 20.58 5.04 -14.52
CA HIS A 262 21.41 4.13 -13.71
C HIS A 262 20.88 2.69 -13.69
N THR A 263 19.76 2.41 -14.36
CA THR A 263 19.24 1.04 -14.50
C THR A 263 20.24 0.16 -15.24
N ARG A 264 20.51 -1.04 -14.71
CA ARG A 264 21.49 -1.96 -15.25
C ARG A 264 20.95 -3.40 -15.29
N GLY A 265 21.07 -4.06 -16.45
CA GLY A 265 20.92 -5.52 -16.57
C GLY A 265 22.21 -6.21 -16.09
N VAL A 266 22.08 -7.27 -15.28
CA VAL A 266 23.21 -8.04 -14.71
C VAL A 266 22.90 -9.53 -14.69
N GLU A 267 23.95 -10.36 -14.72
CA GLU A 267 23.85 -11.82 -14.65
C GLU A 267 24.26 -12.33 -13.26
N GLY A 268 23.36 -13.04 -12.59
CA GLY A 268 23.59 -13.66 -11.29
C GLY A 268 23.63 -12.71 -10.11
N ILE A 269 23.55 -13.31 -8.92
CA ILE A 269 23.36 -12.55 -7.67
C ILE A 269 24.60 -11.75 -7.24
N ASP A 270 25.80 -12.23 -7.56
CA ASP A 270 27.03 -11.52 -7.17
C ASP A 270 27.18 -10.20 -7.95
N ALA A 271 26.71 -10.14 -9.21
CA ALA A 271 26.66 -8.90 -9.96
C ALA A 271 25.57 -7.94 -9.43
N VAL A 272 24.45 -8.47 -8.92
CA VAL A 272 23.45 -7.67 -8.18
C VAL A 272 24.06 -7.06 -6.94
N ILE A 273 24.79 -7.84 -6.14
CA ILE A 273 25.45 -7.36 -4.92
C ILE A 273 26.48 -6.27 -5.27
N GLY A 274 27.27 -6.47 -6.32
CA GLY A 274 28.21 -5.45 -6.81
C GLY A 274 27.51 -4.14 -7.17
N TYR A 275 26.36 -4.19 -7.85
CA TYR A 275 25.57 -2.99 -8.15
C TYR A 275 25.06 -2.30 -6.86
N VAL A 276 24.60 -3.06 -5.88
CA VAL A 276 24.15 -2.54 -4.59
C VAL A 276 25.27 -1.82 -3.86
N ASP A 277 26.47 -2.42 -3.84
CA ASP A 277 27.65 -1.86 -3.17
C ASP A 277 28.14 -0.58 -3.87
N ASP A 278 28.12 -0.54 -5.22
CA ASP A 278 28.45 0.66 -6.01
C ASP A 278 27.55 1.85 -5.60
N TRP A 279 26.26 1.59 -5.34
CA TRP A 279 25.29 2.64 -5.02
C TRP A 279 25.15 2.95 -3.53
N ALA A 280 25.76 2.20 -2.64
CA ALA A 280 25.67 2.46 -1.19
C ALA A 280 26.11 3.89 -0.82
N GLU A 281 27.18 4.40 -1.44
CA GLU A 281 27.69 5.75 -1.24
C GLU A 281 27.34 6.69 -2.42
N ALA A 282 27.45 6.24 -3.67
CA ALA A 282 27.26 7.06 -4.87
C ALA A 282 25.86 7.71 -4.93
N ARG A 283 24.85 7.10 -4.30
CA ARG A 283 23.49 7.66 -4.22
C ARG A 283 23.41 9.05 -3.59
N ARG A 284 24.41 9.45 -2.79
CA ARG A 284 24.43 10.75 -2.13
C ARG A 284 24.66 11.91 -3.10
N GLU A 285 25.23 11.62 -4.27
CA GLU A 285 25.53 12.60 -5.32
C GLU A 285 24.32 12.86 -6.24
N LEU A 286 23.27 12.03 -6.15
CA LEU A 286 22.05 12.19 -6.94
C LEU A 286 21.24 13.40 -6.51
N ASP A 287 20.60 14.09 -7.47
CA ASP A 287 19.65 15.18 -7.18
C ASP A 287 18.26 14.67 -6.72
N TYR A 288 18.16 13.41 -6.31
CA TYR A 288 16.94 12.83 -5.75
C TYR A 288 17.27 11.82 -4.66
N GLU A 289 16.28 11.56 -3.80
CA GLU A 289 16.39 10.59 -2.73
C GLU A 289 16.14 9.17 -3.23
N THR A 290 16.95 8.22 -2.74
CA THR A 290 16.77 6.79 -2.99
C THR A 290 17.03 6.03 -1.69
N ASP A 291 16.14 5.09 -1.36
CA ASP A 291 16.16 4.31 -0.12
C ASP A 291 16.66 2.87 -0.33
N GLY A 292 17.03 2.51 -1.58
CA GLY A 292 17.47 1.17 -1.89
C GLY A 292 17.69 0.91 -3.39
N VAL A 293 17.71 -0.37 -3.72
CA VAL A 293 17.77 -0.90 -5.08
C VAL A 293 16.63 -1.89 -5.27
N VAL A 294 15.90 -1.79 -6.37
CA VAL A 294 14.92 -2.80 -6.79
C VAL A 294 15.60 -3.79 -7.71
N VAL A 295 15.52 -5.06 -7.38
CA VAL A 295 16.07 -6.17 -8.16
C VAL A 295 14.90 -6.95 -8.75
N LYS A 296 14.86 -7.09 -10.07
CA LYS A 296 13.80 -7.80 -10.79
C LYS A 296 14.41 -8.88 -11.70
N VAL A 297 13.79 -10.05 -11.76
CA VAL A 297 14.11 -11.04 -12.79
C VAL A 297 13.81 -10.43 -14.15
N ASP A 298 14.75 -10.49 -15.11
CA ASP A 298 14.59 -9.80 -16.38
C ASP A 298 13.57 -10.49 -17.31
N SER A 299 13.58 -11.82 -17.41
CA SER A 299 12.68 -12.56 -18.28
C SER A 299 11.22 -12.50 -17.82
N VAL A 300 10.34 -11.96 -18.67
CA VAL A 300 8.88 -11.87 -18.41
C VAL A 300 8.25 -13.27 -18.29
N ALA A 301 8.72 -14.25 -19.04
CA ALA A 301 8.28 -15.65 -18.94
C ALA A 301 8.62 -16.24 -17.55
N GLN A 302 9.82 -15.97 -17.06
CA GLN A 302 10.23 -16.41 -15.71
C GLN A 302 9.46 -15.67 -14.61
N GLN A 303 9.17 -14.39 -14.79
CA GLN A 303 8.32 -13.64 -13.87
C GLN A 303 6.91 -14.25 -13.76
N ALA A 304 6.33 -14.64 -14.90
CA ALA A 304 5.03 -15.31 -14.95
C ALA A 304 5.06 -16.68 -14.25
N GLN A 305 6.12 -17.46 -14.44
CA GLN A 305 6.32 -18.76 -13.77
C GLN A 305 6.46 -18.61 -12.25
N LEU A 306 7.21 -17.62 -11.78
CA LEU A 306 7.42 -17.35 -10.35
C LEU A 306 6.16 -16.83 -9.65
N GLY A 307 5.36 -16.03 -10.35
CA GLY A 307 4.09 -15.50 -9.86
C GLY A 307 4.24 -14.54 -8.68
N PHE A 308 3.19 -14.53 -7.84
CA PHE A 308 3.04 -13.57 -6.75
C PHE A 308 2.71 -14.30 -5.43
N VAL A 309 3.04 -13.66 -4.32
CA VAL A 309 2.43 -13.90 -3.01
C VAL A 309 1.44 -12.76 -2.72
N SER A 310 0.61 -12.87 -1.67
CA SER A 310 -0.53 -11.99 -1.41
C SER A 310 -0.32 -10.49 -1.70
N ARG A 311 0.86 -9.95 -1.45
CA ARG A 311 1.17 -8.51 -1.61
C ARG A 311 2.47 -8.19 -2.35
N ALA A 312 3.21 -9.20 -2.81
CA ALA A 312 4.51 -8.99 -3.44
C ALA A 312 4.78 -9.99 -4.56
N PRO A 313 5.46 -9.59 -5.65
CA PRO A 313 5.95 -10.50 -6.66
C PRO A 313 7.09 -11.37 -6.09
N ARG A 314 7.15 -12.64 -6.49
CA ARG A 314 8.26 -13.54 -6.14
C ARG A 314 9.52 -13.29 -6.96
N TRP A 315 9.37 -12.61 -8.08
CA TRP A 315 10.42 -12.30 -9.04
C TRP A 315 11.09 -10.95 -8.81
N ALA A 316 10.69 -10.20 -7.77
CA ALA A 316 11.32 -8.93 -7.44
C ALA A 316 11.48 -8.77 -5.93
N THR A 317 12.53 -8.04 -5.54
CA THR A 317 12.79 -7.63 -4.17
C THR A 317 13.35 -6.21 -4.13
N ALA A 318 13.18 -5.52 -3.01
CA ALA A 318 13.79 -4.23 -2.74
C ALA A 318 14.91 -4.41 -1.70
N TYR A 319 16.15 -4.27 -2.13
CA TYR A 319 17.25 -4.11 -1.17
C TYR A 319 17.19 -2.72 -0.57
N LYS A 320 17.17 -2.64 0.74
CA LYS A 320 17.19 -1.38 1.48
C LYS A 320 18.59 -1.06 1.95
N PHE A 321 19.06 0.15 1.61
CA PHE A 321 20.35 0.60 2.15
C PHE A 321 20.28 0.69 3.68
N PRO A 322 21.43 0.48 4.36
CA PRO A 322 21.50 0.69 5.81
C PRO A 322 20.95 2.05 6.20
N ALA A 323 20.11 2.06 7.21
CA ALA A 323 19.53 3.28 7.74
C ALA A 323 20.62 4.20 8.28
N GLN A 324 20.45 5.50 8.07
CA GLN A 324 21.33 6.49 8.66
C GLN A 324 21.21 6.46 10.19
N GLN A 325 22.33 6.30 10.89
CA GLN A 325 22.39 6.26 12.36
C GLN A 325 22.95 7.57 12.91
N VAL A 326 22.37 8.01 14.02
CA VAL A 326 22.84 9.17 14.79
C VAL A 326 22.81 8.84 16.27
N THR A 327 23.60 9.58 17.07
CA THR A 327 23.55 9.46 18.51
C THR A 327 22.75 10.60 19.12
N THR A 328 21.97 10.27 20.17
CA THR A 328 21.22 11.25 20.95
C THR A 328 21.07 10.76 22.39
N ARG A 329 20.57 11.60 23.30
CA ARG A 329 20.34 11.23 24.69
C ARG A 329 18.92 10.69 24.89
N LEU A 330 18.77 9.56 25.58
CA LEU A 330 17.51 9.00 26.05
C LEU A 330 17.09 9.73 27.33
N GLU A 331 16.11 10.62 27.21
CA GLU A 331 15.68 11.47 28.32
C GLU A 331 14.68 10.74 29.22
N GLU A 332 13.73 10.02 28.62
CA GLU A 332 12.64 9.32 29.33
C GLU A 332 12.10 8.14 28.51
N ILE A 333 11.43 7.20 29.19
CA ILE A 333 10.68 6.11 28.58
C ILE A 333 9.25 6.18 29.09
N GLU A 334 8.31 6.44 28.19
CA GLU A 334 6.88 6.51 28.46
C GLU A 334 6.16 5.28 27.86
N VAL A 335 5.06 4.84 28.48
CA VAL A 335 4.28 3.70 27.99
C VAL A 335 2.99 4.18 27.35
N TYR A 336 2.83 3.88 26.05
CA TYR A 336 1.60 4.13 25.31
C TYR A 336 0.72 2.88 25.27
N VAL A 337 -0.59 3.08 25.39
CA VAL A 337 -1.58 2.01 25.35
C VAL A 337 -2.21 1.96 23.96
N GLY A 338 -1.93 0.88 23.25
CA GLY A 338 -2.50 0.64 21.93
C GLY A 338 -3.99 0.24 21.96
N ARG A 339 -4.65 0.26 20.82
CA ARG A 339 -6.07 -0.12 20.68
C ARG A 339 -6.43 -1.53 21.16
N THR A 340 -5.48 -2.44 21.16
CA THR A 340 -5.62 -3.83 21.65
C THR A 340 -5.14 -4.01 23.08
N GLY A 341 -4.95 -2.93 23.82
CA GLY A 341 -4.43 -2.94 25.17
C GLY A 341 -2.91 -3.10 25.30
N ALA A 342 -2.19 -3.29 24.18
CA ALA A 342 -0.74 -3.45 24.21
C ALA A 342 -0.06 -2.22 24.84
N LEU A 343 0.79 -2.46 25.83
CA LEU A 343 1.61 -1.46 26.49
C LEU A 343 2.96 -1.37 25.79
N THR A 344 3.15 -0.30 25.00
CA THR A 344 4.33 -0.12 24.17
C THR A 344 5.23 0.96 24.75
N PRO A 345 6.45 0.62 25.18
CA PRO A 345 7.41 1.63 25.63
C PRO A 345 7.96 2.44 24.45
N VAL A 346 8.03 3.75 24.63
CA VAL A 346 8.52 4.73 23.66
C VAL A 346 9.59 5.59 24.33
N ALA A 347 10.74 5.70 23.68
CA ALA A 347 11.84 6.56 24.11
C ALA A 347 11.52 8.02 23.75
N HIS A 348 11.62 8.92 24.71
CA HIS A 348 11.74 10.35 24.51
C HIS A 348 13.23 10.71 24.46
N VAL A 349 13.66 11.32 23.38
CA VAL A 349 15.09 11.63 23.14
C VAL A 349 15.30 13.12 22.93
N THR A 350 16.50 13.59 23.27
CA THR A 350 16.91 14.93 22.85
C THR A 350 16.74 15.05 21.33
N PRO A 351 16.01 16.08 20.84
CA PRO A 351 15.70 16.20 19.43
C PRO A 351 16.93 16.13 18.54
N VAL A 352 16.93 15.20 17.59
CA VAL A 352 18.05 14.99 16.66
C VAL A 352 17.54 14.86 15.23
N PHE A 353 18.28 15.45 14.29
CA PHE A 353 17.95 15.40 12.86
C PHE A 353 18.57 14.17 12.21
N VAL A 354 17.75 13.32 11.59
CA VAL A 354 18.20 12.13 10.84
C VAL A 354 17.20 11.76 9.75
N GLY A 355 17.71 11.38 8.60
CA GLY A 355 16.88 10.97 7.46
C GLY A 355 15.83 12.02 7.05
N GLY A 356 16.22 13.31 7.05
CA GLY A 356 15.34 14.40 6.62
C GLY A 356 14.27 14.84 7.63
N THR A 357 14.30 14.37 8.89
CA THR A 357 13.32 14.77 9.91
C THR A 357 13.95 14.89 11.30
N THR A 358 13.33 15.70 12.17
CA THR A 358 13.74 15.80 13.59
C THR A 358 12.96 14.78 14.41
N ILE A 359 13.69 13.85 15.00
CA ILE A 359 13.16 12.79 15.86
C ILE A 359 13.19 13.25 17.31
N ARG A 360 12.06 13.06 18.00
CA ARG A 360 11.88 13.30 19.44
C ARG A 360 11.49 12.03 20.17
N ASN A 361 10.84 11.10 19.45
CA ASN A 361 10.31 9.84 20.00
C ASN A 361 10.75 8.68 19.11
N ALA A 362 11.11 7.56 19.73
CA ALA A 362 11.51 6.34 19.03
C ALA A 362 10.91 5.11 19.72
N THR A 363 10.54 4.10 18.94
CA THR A 363 10.00 2.86 19.54
C THR A 363 11.09 2.07 20.26
N LEU A 364 10.70 1.45 21.38
CA LEU A 364 11.51 0.49 22.10
C LEU A 364 10.94 -0.94 22.00
N HIS A 365 9.90 -1.11 21.20
CA HIS A 365 9.18 -2.35 20.93
C HIS A 365 8.52 -2.95 22.19
N ASN A 366 9.29 -3.49 23.15
CA ASN A 366 8.83 -4.11 24.38
C ASN A 366 9.93 -4.10 25.46
N ILE A 367 9.56 -4.50 26.68
CA ILE A 367 10.50 -4.51 27.80
C ILE A 367 11.67 -5.50 27.60
N ASP A 368 11.44 -6.62 26.92
CA ASP A 368 12.49 -7.62 26.70
C ASP A 368 13.60 -7.06 25.79
N GLU A 369 13.22 -6.22 24.80
CA GLU A 369 14.18 -5.49 23.95
C GLU A 369 14.97 -4.43 24.73
N ILE A 370 14.32 -3.70 25.63
CA ILE A 370 14.99 -2.72 26.52
C ILE A 370 16.04 -3.44 27.36
N ARG A 371 15.70 -4.58 27.96
CA ARG A 371 16.61 -5.40 28.77
C ARG A 371 17.73 -6.02 27.93
N ARG A 372 17.40 -6.57 26.78
CA ARG A 372 18.38 -7.19 25.88
C ARG A 372 19.44 -6.21 25.42
N ARG A 373 19.04 -4.95 25.17
CA ARG A 373 19.92 -3.86 24.72
C ARG A 373 20.54 -3.09 25.89
N ASP A 374 20.23 -3.42 27.14
CA ASP A 374 20.63 -2.72 28.37
C ASP A 374 20.41 -1.21 28.26
N LEU A 375 19.21 -0.79 27.84
CA LEU A 375 18.87 0.63 27.68
C LEU A 375 18.44 1.22 29.02
N ARG A 376 19.02 2.38 29.37
CA ARG A 376 18.75 3.10 30.61
C ARG A 376 18.38 4.54 30.34
N ILE A 377 17.50 5.09 31.16
CA ILE A 377 17.21 6.53 31.09
C ILE A 377 18.50 7.31 31.40
N GLY A 378 18.86 8.25 30.57
CA GLY A 378 20.10 9.00 30.64
C GLY A 378 21.19 8.51 29.67
N ASP A 379 21.03 7.34 29.05
CA ASP A 379 21.99 6.83 28.06
C ASP A 379 22.14 7.73 26.85
N THR A 380 23.35 7.78 26.31
CA THR A 380 23.55 8.12 24.92
C THR A 380 23.20 6.89 24.09
N VAL A 381 22.23 7.02 23.19
CA VAL A 381 21.72 5.94 22.35
C VAL A 381 21.98 6.17 20.88
N VAL A 382 22.19 5.08 20.14
CA VAL A 382 22.19 5.08 18.68
C VAL A 382 20.75 4.95 18.20
N LEU A 383 20.33 5.88 17.37
CA LEU A 383 19.00 5.96 16.83
C LEU A 383 19.05 5.85 15.30
N GLN A 384 18.10 5.13 14.71
CA GLN A 384 17.92 5.03 13.27
C GLN A 384 16.44 5.11 12.89
N ARG A 385 16.18 5.24 11.58
CA ARG A 385 14.81 5.11 11.04
C ARG A 385 14.69 3.77 10.30
N ALA A 386 14.03 2.80 10.93
CA ALA A 386 13.79 1.50 10.30
C ALA A 386 13.00 1.68 8.99
N GLY A 387 13.58 1.20 7.89
CA GLY A 387 12.99 1.36 6.54
C GLY A 387 12.76 2.81 6.12
N ASP A 388 13.53 3.75 6.67
CA ASP A 388 13.38 5.20 6.48
C ASP A 388 12.02 5.79 6.95
N VAL A 389 11.28 5.06 7.79
CA VAL A 389 9.94 5.46 8.25
C VAL A 389 9.85 5.56 9.77
N ILE A 390 10.15 4.49 10.49
CA ILE A 390 9.90 4.39 11.94
C ILE A 390 11.19 4.62 12.72
N PRO A 391 11.25 5.66 13.59
CA PRO A 391 12.39 5.84 14.50
C PRO A 391 12.47 4.72 15.52
N GLU A 392 13.64 4.12 15.69
CA GLU A 392 13.92 3.12 16.70
C GLU A 392 15.28 3.34 17.36
N VAL A 393 15.41 2.91 18.60
CA VAL A 393 16.67 2.88 19.33
C VAL A 393 17.38 1.57 19.05
N VAL A 394 18.58 1.63 18.46
CA VAL A 394 19.38 0.44 18.09
C VAL A 394 20.12 -0.12 19.30
N SER A 395 20.86 0.73 20.02
CA SER A 395 21.71 0.33 21.14
C SER A 395 22.05 1.51 22.03
N ALA A 396 22.50 1.24 23.27
CA ALA A 396 23.20 2.21 24.10
C ALA A 396 24.68 2.31 23.71
N VAL A 397 25.26 3.50 23.86
CA VAL A 397 26.72 3.73 23.78
C VAL A 397 27.30 3.59 25.17
N VAL A 398 27.45 2.36 25.62
CA VAL A 398 27.82 2.03 27.01
C VAL A 398 29.14 2.69 27.46
N GLY A 399 30.11 2.91 26.52
CA GLY A 399 31.40 3.46 26.82
C GLY A 399 31.40 4.95 27.26
N VAL A 400 30.26 5.65 27.16
CA VAL A 400 30.12 7.05 27.59
C VAL A 400 29.23 7.20 28.83
N ARG A 401 28.80 6.11 29.45
CA ARG A 401 28.06 6.16 30.73
C ARG A 401 28.91 6.76 31.84
N ASP A 402 28.29 7.62 32.64
CA ASP A 402 28.92 8.27 33.81
C ASP A 402 28.42 7.75 35.17
N GLY A 403 27.49 6.78 35.15
CA GLY A 403 26.89 6.15 36.34
C GLY A 403 25.63 6.85 36.86
N THR A 404 25.14 7.87 36.16
CA THR A 404 23.88 8.55 36.48
C THR A 404 22.66 7.89 35.77
N GLU A 405 22.90 6.93 34.87
CA GLU A 405 21.90 6.24 34.11
C GLU A 405 21.04 5.34 35.00
N ARG A 406 19.73 5.37 34.77
CA ARG A 406 18.75 4.65 35.58
C ARG A 406 18.09 3.53 34.79
N GLU A 407 18.02 2.35 35.39
CA GLU A 407 17.22 1.27 34.84
C GLU A 407 15.74 1.68 34.81
N TRP A 408 15.05 1.20 33.78
CA TRP A 408 13.63 1.43 33.64
C TRP A 408 12.85 0.13 33.81
N GLU A 409 11.76 0.20 34.53
CA GLU A 409 10.86 -0.93 34.74
C GLU A 409 9.50 -0.71 34.15
N MET A 410 8.90 -1.79 33.63
CA MET A 410 7.55 -1.78 33.06
C MET A 410 6.53 -1.48 34.16
N PRO A 411 5.60 -0.52 33.96
CA PRO A 411 4.52 -0.29 34.91
C PRO A 411 3.68 -1.54 35.17
N THR A 412 3.36 -1.81 36.43
CA THR A 412 2.51 -2.93 36.83
C THR A 412 1.02 -2.69 36.59
N ALA A 413 0.65 -1.45 36.30
CA ALA A 413 -0.71 -1.04 35.97
C ALA A 413 -0.75 -0.21 34.66
N CYS A 414 -1.90 -0.20 34.02
CA CYS A 414 -2.14 0.58 32.83
C CYS A 414 -2.07 2.08 33.11
N PRO A 415 -1.23 2.88 32.42
CA PRO A 415 -1.10 4.32 32.68
C PRO A 415 -2.38 5.13 32.37
N ALA A 416 -3.33 4.55 31.61
CA ALA A 416 -4.54 5.23 31.22
C ALA A 416 -5.78 4.92 32.12
N CYS A 417 -5.77 3.82 32.87
CA CYS A 417 -6.95 3.41 33.66
C CYS A 417 -6.62 2.65 34.94
N ASP A 418 -5.37 2.60 35.36
CA ASP A 418 -4.86 1.96 36.59
C ASP A 418 -5.19 0.46 36.76
N THR A 419 -5.78 -0.17 35.73
CA THR A 419 -6.03 -1.61 35.77
C THR A 419 -4.70 -2.38 35.74
N PRO A 420 -4.51 -3.40 36.61
CA PRO A 420 -3.31 -4.22 36.59
C PRO A 420 -3.00 -4.74 35.18
N ALA A 421 -1.78 -4.52 34.74
CA ALA A 421 -1.31 -5.01 33.44
C ALA A 421 -1.04 -6.51 33.51
N VAL A 422 -1.38 -7.23 32.43
CA VAL A 422 -1.16 -8.68 32.36
C VAL A 422 -0.23 -9.02 31.19
N ARG A 423 0.52 -10.09 31.34
CA ARG A 423 1.32 -10.69 30.26
C ARG A 423 0.91 -12.15 30.15
N GLU A 424 0.35 -12.53 29.03
CA GLU A 424 -0.03 -13.93 28.77
C GLU A 424 1.22 -14.79 28.63
N GLU A 425 1.12 -16.06 29.05
CA GLU A 425 2.22 -17.00 28.94
C GLU A 425 2.64 -17.21 27.50
N GLY A 426 3.93 -17.05 27.21
CA GLY A 426 4.49 -17.11 25.85
C GLY A 426 4.41 -15.80 25.06
N GLU A 427 3.73 -14.75 25.54
CA GLU A 427 3.74 -13.43 24.92
C GLU A 427 4.85 -12.51 25.47
N VAL A 428 5.40 -11.65 24.61
CA VAL A 428 6.38 -10.61 25.00
C VAL A 428 5.71 -9.28 25.34
N VAL A 429 4.41 -9.15 25.05
CA VAL A 429 3.66 -7.89 25.16
C VAL A 429 2.85 -7.86 26.44
N TRP A 430 3.06 -6.83 27.27
CA TRP A 430 2.17 -6.51 28.37
C TRP A 430 0.91 -5.83 27.86
N ARG A 431 -0.25 -6.11 28.51
CA ARG A 431 -1.54 -5.59 28.08
C ARG A 431 -2.38 -5.08 29.24
N CYS A 432 -3.16 -4.06 28.95
CA CYS A 432 -4.29 -3.67 29.76
C CYS A 432 -5.49 -4.58 29.41
N PRO A 433 -6.01 -5.40 30.33
CA PRO A 433 -7.15 -6.28 30.05
C PRO A 433 -8.50 -5.57 30.11
N ASN A 434 -8.54 -4.30 30.50
CA ASN A 434 -9.78 -3.54 30.65
C ASN A 434 -10.34 -3.11 29.27
N PRO A 435 -11.47 -3.67 28.80
CA PRO A 435 -12.07 -3.30 27.51
C PRO A 435 -12.62 -1.85 27.51
N TRP A 436 -12.82 -1.26 28.70
CA TRP A 436 -13.29 0.10 28.90
C TRP A 436 -12.16 1.13 29.07
N CYS A 437 -10.92 0.71 28.86
CA CYS A 437 -9.77 1.59 28.97
C CYS A 437 -9.92 2.79 28.01
N PRO A 438 -9.82 4.04 28.49
CA PRO A 438 -9.99 5.24 27.66
C PRO A 438 -9.06 5.27 26.45
N ALA A 439 -7.79 4.82 26.62
CA ALA A 439 -6.82 4.79 25.55
C ALA A 439 -7.16 3.73 24.50
N GLN A 440 -7.62 2.53 24.90
CA GLN A 440 -8.06 1.50 23.97
C GLN A 440 -9.28 1.96 23.18
N ARG A 441 -10.27 2.59 23.85
CA ARG A 441 -11.46 3.14 23.21
C ARG A 441 -11.11 4.19 22.17
N LEU A 442 -10.25 5.16 22.51
CA LEU A 442 -9.79 6.17 21.58
C LEU A 442 -9.10 5.53 20.36
N GLY A 443 -8.19 4.59 20.60
CA GLY A 443 -7.50 3.87 19.54
C GLY A 443 -8.42 3.04 18.64
N ALA A 444 -9.45 2.40 19.21
CA ALA A 444 -10.45 1.64 18.46
C ALA A 444 -11.32 2.56 17.58
N LEU A 445 -11.75 3.71 18.10
CA LEU A 445 -12.54 4.69 17.35
C LEU A 445 -11.74 5.33 16.21
N LEU A 446 -10.47 5.65 16.44
CA LEU A 446 -9.56 6.14 15.39
C LEU A 446 -9.33 5.10 14.30
N HIS A 447 -9.18 3.82 14.68
CA HIS A 447 -9.07 2.74 13.72
C HIS A 447 -10.35 2.54 12.91
N PHE A 448 -11.51 2.58 13.58
CA PHE A 448 -12.81 2.47 12.94
C PHE A 448 -13.03 3.59 11.90
N ALA A 449 -12.74 4.83 12.26
CA ALA A 449 -12.89 5.97 11.37
C ALA A 449 -11.80 6.07 10.28
N GLY A 450 -10.66 5.39 10.48
CA GLY A 450 -9.47 5.49 9.63
C GLY A 450 -9.63 4.92 8.22
N ARG A 451 -8.62 5.16 7.38
CA ARG A 451 -8.60 4.77 5.95
C ARG A 451 -8.79 3.28 5.70
N GLY A 452 -8.24 2.42 6.55
CA GLY A 452 -8.41 0.97 6.46
C GLY A 452 -9.78 0.48 6.95
N GLY A 453 -10.52 1.33 7.67
CA GLY A 453 -11.87 1.07 8.18
C GLY A 453 -12.95 1.79 7.37
N MET A 454 -13.76 2.61 8.06
CA MET A 454 -14.90 3.32 7.45
C MET A 454 -14.48 4.51 6.60
N ASP A 455 -13.21 4.93 6.64
CA ASP A 455 -12.62 6.02 5.84
C ASP A 455 -13.44 7.32 5.92
N ILE A 456 -13.57 7.82 7.13
CA ILE A 456 -14.32 9.05 7.42
C ILE A 456 -13.37 10.24 7.33
N GLU A 457 -13.37 10.93 6.20
CA GLU A 457 -12.52 12.10 6.01
C GLU A 457 -12.80 13.18 7.06
N GLY A 458 -11.77 13.69 7.71
CA GLY A 458 -11.88 14.69 8.78
C GLY A 458 -12.00 14.11 10.19
N ALA A 459 -12.30 12.81 10.37
CA ALA A 459 -12.35 12.16 11.68
C ALA A 459 -10.93 11.71 12.15
N GLY A 460 -9.97 12.63 12.14
CA GLY A 460 -8.61 12.40 12.65
C GLY A 460 -8.50 12.52 14.16
N TYR A 461 -7.27 12.29 14.69
CA TYR A 461 -6.98 12.30 16.13
C TYR A 461 -7.55 13.54 16.87
N ALA A 462 -7.32 14.74 16.33
CA ALA A 462 -7.76 15.99 16.97
C ALA A 462 -9.28 16.11 17.13
N VAL A 463 -10.05 15.50 16.24
CA VAL A 463 -11.52 15.50 16.28
C VAL A 463 -12.03 14.38 17.17
N VAL A 464 -11.55 13.16 16.95
CA VAL A 464 -12.01 11.99 17.71
C VAL A 464 -11.68 12.14 19.20
N SER A 465 -10.47 12.65 19.56
CA SER A 465 -10.11 12.90 20.96
C SER A 465 -11.06 13.91 21.63
N GLN A 466 -11.36 15.05 20.97
CA GLN A 466 -12.32 16.03 21.50
C GLN A 466 -13.73 15.42 21.70
N LEU A 467 -14.21 14.63 20.76
CA LEU A 467 -15.52 13.97 20.86
C LEU A 467 -15.55 12.97 22.03
N VAL A 468 -14.46 12.21 22.22
CA VAL A 468 -14.32 11.25 23.34
C VAL A 468 -14.23 11.99 24.66
N GLU A 469 -13.41 13.03 24.78
CA GLU A 469 -13.23 13.85 25.98
C GLU A 469 -14.54 14.56 26.41
N ARG A 470 -15.33 15.02 25.45
CA ARG A 470 -16.64 15.63 25.70
C ARG A 470 -17.74 14.59 25.95
N GLY A 471 -17.45 13.29 25.92
CA GLY A 471 -18.42 12.21 26.14
C GLY A 471 -19.43 12.02 25.00
N LEU A 472 -19.19 12.65 23.84
CA LEU A 472 -20.06 12.60 22.65
C LEU A 472 -19.82 11.35 21.80
N LEU A 473 -18.68 10.69 21.99
CA LEU A 473 -18.26 9.50 21.24
C LEU A 473 -17.77 8.42 22.21
N ARG A 474 -18.58 7.41 22.47
CA ARG A 474 -18.33 6.31 23.37
C ARG A 474 -18.10 5.00 22.63
N GLU A 475 -18.84 4.80 21.54
CA GLU A 475 -18.78 3.65 20.66
C GLU A 475 -18.84 4.09 19.18
N PRO A 476 -18.47 3.24 18.22
CA PRO A 476 -18.45 3.58 16.79
C PRO A 476 -19.80 4.09 16.25
N ALA A 477 -20.91 3.57 16.77
CA ALA A 477 -22.26 3.96 16.32
C ALA A 477 -22.59 5.42 16.61
N ASP A 478 -22.04 6.01 17.69
CA ASP A 478 -22.26 7.39 18.06
C ASP A 478 -21.82 8.38 16.97
N LEU A 479 -20.80 8.03 16.16
CA LEU A 479 -20.36 8.85 15.02
C LEU A 479 -21.51 9.19 14.10
N PHE A 480 -22.37 8.24 13.84
CA PHE A 480 -23.49 8.36 12.89
C PHE A 480 -24.68 9.16 13.46
N GLY A 481 -24.66 9.46 14.75
CA GLY A 481 -25.65 10.33 15.42
C GLY A 481 -25.22 11.80 15.55
N LEU A 482 -23.98 12.16 15.16
CA LEU A 482 -23.46 13.52 15.32
C LEU A 482 -24.12 14.50 14.34
N GLY A 483 -24.76 15.53 14.86
CA GLY A 483 -25.32 16.63 14.06
C GLY A 483 -24.28 17.70 13.73
N ILE A 484 -24.59 18.53 12.72
CA ILE A 484 -23.70 19.60 12.25
C ILE A 484 -23.41 20.60 13.39
N GLU A 485 -24.41 20.97 14.19
CA GLU A 485 -24.28 21.91 15.31
C GLU A 485 -23.28 21.36 16.37
N THR A 486 -23.32 20.08 16.65
CA THR A 486 -22.39 19.42 17.57
C THR A 486 -20.95 19.47 17.03
N LEU A 487 -20.77 19.22 15.73
CA LEU A 487 -19.47 19.26 15.08
C LEU A 487 -18.93 20.68 14.96
N GLU A 488 -19.77 21.68 14.72
CA GLU A 488 -19.39 23.10 14.68
C GLU A 488 -18.88 23.59 16.04
N GLY A 489 -19.36 22.99 17.13
CA GLY A 489 -18.92 23.28 18.50
C GLY A 489 -17.53 22.73 18.86
N LEU A 490 -16.84 22.00 17.96
CA LEU A 490 -15.48 21.52 18.19
C LEU A 490 -14.45 22.64 17.99
N ASP A 491 -13.34 22.55 18.70
CA ASP A 491 -12.26 23.53 18.60
C ASP A 491 -11.67 23.56 17.18
N ARG A 492 -11.53 24.76 16.65
CA ARG A 492 -11.05 25.03 15.27
C ARG A 492 -11.96 24.51 14.17
N TYR A 493 -13.23 24.22 14.47
CA TYR A 493 -14.23 23.85 13.48
C TYR A 493 -15.14 25.05 13.17
N ALA A 494 -15.29 25.35 11.88
CA ALA A 494 -16.27 26.28 11.35
C ALA A 494 -17.39 25.50 10.66
N ARG A 495 -18.51 26.15 10.38
CA ARG A 495 -19.69 25.57 9.72
C ARG A 495 -19.34 24.68 8.54
N LYS A 496 -18.47 25.16 7.62
CA LYS A 496 -18.07 24.39 6.43
C LYS A 496 -17.31 23.09 6.76
N SER A 497 -16.45 23.11 7.77
CA SER A 497 -15.73 21.92 8.22
C SER A 497 -16.67 20.91 8.88
N ALA A 498 -17.66 21.41 9.65
CA ALA A 498 -18.69 20.58 10.27
C ALA A 498 -19.59 19.91 9.22
N GLU A 499 -20.03 20.65 8.20
CA GLU A 499 -20.80 20.12 7.08
C GLU A 499 -20.03 19.04 6.30
N ASN A 500 -18.74 19.27 6.02
CA ASN A 500 -17.90 18.31 5.31
C ASN A 500 -17.73 17.01 6.12
N LEU A 501 -17.44 17.10 7.42
CA LEU A 501 -17.30 15.93 8.28
C LEU A 501 -18.64 15.19 8.42
N HIS A 502 -19.76 15.91 8.58
CA HIS A 502 -21.08 15.30 8.64
C HIS A 502 -21.43 14.55 7.35
N ALA A 503 -21.11 15.12 6.19
CA ALA A 503 -21.28 14.46 4.89
C ALA A 503 -20.39 13.21 4.76
N ALA A 504 -19.13 13.28 5.21
CA ALA A 504 -18.22 12.14 5.23
C ALA A 504 -18.74 11.00 6.14
N ILE A 505 -19.25 11.33 7.33
CA ILE A 505 -19.89 10.37 8.23
C ILE A 505 -21.12 9.73 7.57
N ALA A 506 -22.00 10.53 6.96
CA ALA A 506 -23.18 10.01 6.26
C ALA A 506 -22.81 9.09 5.11
N GLY A 507 -21.80 9.45 4.31
CA GLY A 507 -21.29 8.64 3.20
C GLY A 507 -20.61 7.32 3.65
N ALA A 508 -20.14 7.27 4.89
CA ALA A 508 -19.50 6.07 5.44
C ALA A 508 -20.49 5.00 5.93
N ARG A 509 -21.81 5.26 5.93
CA ARG A 509 -22.82 4.26 6.36
C ARG A 509 -22.85 3.02 5.47
N ARG A 510 -22.39 3.12 4.21
CA ARG A 510 -22.29 2.00 3.28
C ARG A 510 -20.84 1.78 2.91
N ARG A 511 -20.34 0.57 3.17
CA ARG A 511 -18.96 0.17 2.84
C ARG A 511 -18.91 -1.30 2.45
N PRO A 512 -17.93 -1.71 1.63
CA PRO A 512 -17.66 -3.13 1.39
C PRO A 512 -17.49 -3.90 2.69
N LEU A 513 -18.07 -5.10 2.77
CA LEU A 513 -18.02 -5.95 3.98
C LEU A 513 -16.60 -6.11 4.56
N PRO A 514 -15.54 -6.35 3.75
CA PRO A 514 -14.17 -6.44 4.27
C PRO A 514 -13.71 -5.20 5.02
N ARG A 515 -14.11 -4.01 4.57
CA ARG A 515 -13.77 -2.75 5.26
C ARG A 515 -14.43 -2.64 6.62
N ILE A 516 -15.70 -3.01 6.73
CA ILE A 516 -16.42 -3.04 8.00
C ILE A 516 -15.75 -4.03 8.96
N LEU A 517 -15.42 -5.24 8.47
CA LEU A 517 -14.74 -6.26 9.27
C LEU A 517 -13.37 -5.78 9.79
N ASN A 518 -12.59 -5.10 8.95
CA ASN A 518 -11.32 -4.52 9.36
C ASN A 518 -11.51 -3.36 10.35
N ALA A 519 -12.56 -2.53 10.14
CA ALA A 519 -12.88 -1.40 11.02
C ALA A 519 -13.23 -1.82 12.46
N LEU A 520 -13.81 -3.01 12.65
CA LEU A 520 -14.09 -3.56 13.98
C LEU A 520 -12.83 -3.80 14.82
N GLY A 521 -11.64 -3.85 14.20
CA GLY A 521 -10.36 -3.88 14.89
C GLY A 521 -10.06 -5.16 15.66
N MET A 522 -10.60 -6.29 15.22
CA MET A 522 -10.38 -7.63 15.79
C MET A 522 -8.90 -7.96 15.90
N ARG A 523 -8.50 -8.57 17.03
CA ARG A 523 -7.11 -9.02 17.23
C ARG A 523 -6.73 -10.06 16.18
N HIS A 524 -5.53 -9.95 15.63
CA HIS A 524 -4.98 -10.80 14.56
C HIS A 524 -5.70 -10.71 13.20
N VAL A 525 -6.74 -9.87 13.07
CA VAL A 525 -7.42 -9.62 11.82
C VAL A 525 -6.92 -8.32 11.23
N GLY A 526 -6.18 -8.42 10.12
CA GLY A 526 -5.79 -7.29 9.29
C GLY A 526 -6.66 -7.22 8.03
N GLU A 527 -6.33 -6.28 7.16
CA GLU A 527 -7.07 -6.03 5.92
C GLU A 527 -7.21 -7.29 5.04
N GLN A 528 -6.13 -8.08 4.85
CA GLN A 528 -6.20 -9.31 4.05
C GLN A 528 -7.11 -10.35 4.69
N THR A 529 -6.96 -10.59 5.99
CA THR A 529 -7.84 -11.53 6.71
C THR A 529 -9.30 -11.07 6.67
N ALA A 530 -9.56 -9.76 6.70
CA ALA A 530 -10.90 -9.21 6.57
C ALA A 530 -11.47 -9.43 5.15
N ILE A 531 -10.64 -9.36 4.10
CA ILE A 531 -11.04 -9.70 2.73
C ILE A 531 -11.41 -11.17 2.62
N ASP A 532 -10.55 -12.06 3.12
CA ASP A 532 -10.77 -13.51 3.06
C ASP A 532 -11.98 -13.94 3.90
N LEU A 533 -12.15 -13.35 5.09
CA LEU A 533 -13.33 -13.56 5.93
C LEU A 533 -14.62 -13.03 5.26
N GLY A 534 -14.54 -11.88 4.60
CA GLY A 534 -15.65 -11.31 3.84
C GLY A 534 -16.09 -12.22 2.69
N ALA A 535 -15.13 -12.75 1.93
CA ALA A 535 -15.40 -13.70 0.86
C ALA A 535 -16.06 -14.99 1.39
N TRP A 536 -15.56 -15.55 2.50
CA TRP A 536 -16.17 -16.70 3.17
C TRP A 536 -17.60 -16.41 3.62
N LEU A 537 -17.85 -15.23 4.23
CA LEU A 537 -19.20 -14.85 4.67
C LEU A 537 -20.19 -14.67 3.52
N VAL A 538 -19.77 -14.13 2.40
CA VAL A 538 -20.61 -14.05 1.19
C VAL A 538 -21.02 -15.45 0.71
N HIS A 539 -20.10 -16.42 0.78
CA HIS A 539 -20.38 -17.81 0.44
C HIS A 539 -21.31 -18.50 1.47
N GLU A 540 -21.05 -18.33 2.77
CA GLU A 540 -21.81 -18.97 3.86
C GLU A 540 -23.20 -18.33 4.09
N ALA A 541 -23.33 -17.04 3.74
CA ALA A 541 -24.56 -16.28 3.87
C ALA A 541 -24.88 -15.53 2.57
N PRO A 542 -25.06 -16.23 1.44
CA PRO A 542 -25.32 -15.60 0.15
C PRO A 542 -26.62 -14.79 0.21
N ARG A 543 -26.65 -13.68 -0.53
CA ARG A 543 -27.83 -12.83 -0.60
C ARG A 543 -29.00 -13.59 -1.18
N ALA A 544 -30.11 -13.68 -0.44
CA ALA A 544 -31.29 -14.40 -0.87
C ALA A 544 -32.00 -13.70 -2.04
N LEU A 545 -32.57 -14.48 -2.97
CA LEU A 545 -33.49 -13.99 -3.99
C LEU A 545 -34.93 -14.27 -3.53
N GLY A 546 -35.79 -13.26 -3.58
CA GLY A 546 -37.21 -13.42 -3.33
C GLY A 546 -37.93 -14.25 -4.43
N GLY A 547 -39.14 -14.68 -4.16
CA GLY A 547 -39.91 -15.44 -5.12
C GLY A 547 -40.26 -14.68 -6.42
N ASP A 548 -40.07 -13.36 -6.44
CA ASP A 548 -40.21 -12.48 -7.59
C ASP A 548 -38.86 -12.19 -8.31
N GLY A 549 -37.78 -12.84 -7.85
CA GLY A 549 -36.43 -12.64 -8.38
C GLY A 549 -35.73 -11.38 -7.86
N ALA A 550 -36.36 -10.61 -6.97
CA ALA A 550 -35.74 -9.46 -6.34
C ALA A 550 -34.68 -9.92 -5.30
N ALA A 551 -33.53 -9.24 -5.28
CA ALA A 551 -32.52 -9.52 -4.28
C ALA A 551 -32.95 -8.97 -2.91
N GLU A 552 -32.64 -9.71 -1.84
CA GLU A 552 -32.80 -9.28 -0.44
C GLU A 552 -32.18 -7.88 -0.23
N ASP A 553 -32.81 -7.05 0.59
CA ASP A 553 -32.25 -5.73 0.91
C ASP A 553 -30.96 -5.81 1.73
N GLU A 554 -30.12 -4.79 1.63
CA GLU A 554 -28.78 -4.77 2.27
C GLU A 554 -28.87 -4.84 3.80
N ALA A 555 -29.89 -4.27 4.41
CA ALA A 555 -30.04 -4.28 5.87
C ALA A 555 -30.33 -5.69 6.37
N THR A 556 -31.22 -6.44 5.70
CA THR A 556 -31.55 -7.81 6.01
C THR A 556 -30.33 -8.73 5.80
N TRP A 557 -29.63 -8.54 4.68
CA TRP A 557 -28.40 -9.30 4.40
C TRP A 557 -27.30 -9.01 5.43
N THR A 558 -27.04 -7.73 5.78
CA THR A 558 -26.03 -7.36 6.77
C THR A 558 -26.32 -7.95 8.14
N ARG A 559 -27.59 -7.98 8.58
CA ARG A 559 -28.00 -8.65 9.82
C ARG A 559 -27.69 -10.14 9.79
N ARG A 560 -28.01 -10.82 8.70
CA ARG A 560 -27.76 -12.25 8.53
C ARG A 560 -26.26 -12.58 8.52
N VAL A 561 -25.42 -11.72 7.93
CA VAL A 561 -23.95 -11.81 8.01
C VAL A 561 -23.48 -11.66 9.45
N ALA A 562 -24.01 -10.67 10.19
CA ALA A 562 -23.68 -10.48 11.60
C ALA A 562 -24.09 -11.69 12.45
N ASP A 563 -25.27 -12.27 12.23
CA ASP A 563 -25.72 -13.48 12.92
C ASP A 563 -24.85 -14.69 12.59
N ARG A 564 -24.42 -14.83 11.33
CA ARG A 564 -23.50 -15.91 10.93
C ARG A 564 -22.14 -15.79 11.62
N LEU A 565 -21.60 -14.57 11.74
CA LEU A 565 -20.36 -14.31 12.50
C LEU A 565 -20.51 -14.67 13.98
N ARG A 566 -21.62 -14.31 14.60
CA ARG A 566 -21.88 -14.62 16.02
C ARG A 566 -22.04 -16.11 16.29
N SER A 567 -22.58 -16.87 15.34
CA SER A 567 -22.76 -18.32 15.45
C SER A 567 -21.54 -19.12 15.01
N ALA A 568 -20.56 -18.51 14.35
CA ALA A 568 -19.39 -19.18 13.81
C ALA A 568 -18.52 -19.76 14.93
N THR A 569 -18.16 -21.04 14.80
CA THR A 569 -17.21 -21.69 15.68
C THR A 569 -15.76 -21.45 15.22
N ALA A 570 -14.79 -21.57 16.12
CA ALA A 570 -13.38 -21.47 15.73
C ALA A 570 -13.01 -22.55 14.69
N GLU A 571 -13.59 -23.73 14.77
CA GLU A 571 -13.38 -24.81 13.79
C GLU A 571 -13.85 -24.40 12.39
N GLU A 572 -15.06 -23.84 12.28
CA GLU A 572 -15.60 -23.35 11.00
C GLU A 572 -14.75 -22.22 10.42
N LEU A 573 -14.27 -21.30 11.26
CA LEU A 573 -13.44 -20.17 10.83
C LEU A 573 -12.05 -20.60 10.34
N THR A 574 -11.54 -21.78 10.71
CA THR A 574 -10.28 -22.31 10.13
C THR A 574 -10.44 -22.70 8.65
N ALA A 575 -11.67 -22.78 8.12
CA ALA A 575 -11.91 -22.93 6.68
C ALA A 575 -11.65 -21.64 5.87
N VAL A 576 -11.59 -20.48 6.55
CA VAL A 576 -11.22 -19.21 5.91
C VAL A 576 -9.75 -19.26 5.53
N PHE A 577 -9.44 -18.87 4.30
CA PHE A 577 -8.07 -18.87 3.81
C PHE A 577 -7.15 -18.01 4.70
N GLY A 578 -5.97 -18.55 5.05
CA GLY A 578 -4.99 -17.85 5.87
C GLY A 578 -5.34 -17.73 7.36
N VAL A 579 -6.49 -18.26 7.80
CA VAL A 579 -6.93 -18.24 9.19
C VAL A 579 -6.53 -19.55 9.89
N GLY A 580 -5.50 -19.47 10.73
CA GLY A 580 -5.12 -20.56 11.64
C GLY A 580 -5.92 -20.57 12.92
N GLN A 581 -5.71 -21.60 13.76
CA GLN A 581 -6.45 -21.81 15.02
C GLN A 581 -6.50 -20.58 15.93
N VAL A 582 -5.35 -19.90 16.15
CA VAL A 582 -5.25 -18.71 17.02
C VAL A 582 -6.10 -17.54 16.51
N VAL A 583 -6.10 -17.32 15.20
CA VAL A 583 -6.90 -16.26 14.57
C VAL A 583 -8.38 -16.61 14.62
N ALA A 584 -8.73 -17.87 14.32
CA ALA A 584 -10.10 -18.37 14.39
C ALA A 584 -10.70 -18.24 15.80
N GLU A 585 -9.94 -18.59 16.83
CA GLU A 585 -10.33 -18.41 18.24
C GLU A 585 -10.52 -16.94 18.61
N ALA A 586 -9.63 -16.07 18.13
CA ALA A 586 -9.73 -14.63 18.34
C ALA A 586 -10.99 -14.03 17.69
N ILE A 587 -11.33 -14.42 16.45
CA ILE A 587 -12.54 -13.99 15.77
C ILE A 587 -13.78 -14.51 16.50
N ALA A 588 -13.86 -15.82 16.79
CA ALA A 588 -14.99 -16.41 17.47
C ALA A 588 -15.19 -15.82 18.87
N GLY A 589 -14.11 -15.58 19.62
CA GLY A 589 -14.14 -14.93 20.93
C GLY A 589 -14.68 -13.50 20.85
N TYR A 590 -14.20 -12.73 19.87
CA TYR A 590 -14.64 -11.34 19.64
C TYR A 590 -16.17 -11.24 19.45
N PHE A 591 -16.77 -12.07 18.62
CA PHE A 591 -18.22 -12.01 18.34
C PHE A 591 -19.09 -12.66 19.43
N ARG A 592 -18.53 -13.48 20.33
CA ARG A 592 -19.23 -13.99 21.52
C ARG A 592 -19.26 -13.02 22.68
N GLU A 593 -18.39 -12.02 22.66
CA GLU A 593 -18.34 -11.01 23.71
C GLU A 593 -19.63 -10.15 23.69
N PRO A 594 -20.36 -10.04 24.83
CA PRO A 594 -21.64 -9.33 24.89
C PRO A 594 -21.55 -7.87 24.43
N HIS A 595 -20.44 -7.18 24.71
CA HIS A 595 -20.23 -5.81 24.31
C HIS A 595 -20.11 -5.67 22.78
N THR A 596 -19.36 -6.56 22.14
CA THR A 596 -19.25 -6.59 20.67
C THR A 596 -20.60 -6.82 20.00
N ALA A 597 -21.40 -7.73 20.55
CA ALA A 597 -22.75 -7.96 20.05
C ALA A 597 -23.62 -6.71 20.14
N ALA A 598 -23.53 -5.96 21.25
CA ALA A 598 -24.23 -4.69 21.42
C ALA A 598 -23.74 -3.64 20.41
N THR A 599 -22.43 -3.50 20.21
CA THR A 599 -21.85 -2.57 19.23
C THR A 599 -22.30 -2.86 17.81
N LEU A 600 -22.36 -4.14 17.41
CA LEU A 600 -22.88 -4.51 16.08
C LEU A 600 -24.35 -4.13 15.90
N HIS A 601 -25.18 -4.33 16.90
CA HIS A 601 -26.57 -3.90 16.86
C HIS A 601 -26.70 -2.38 16.77
N SER A 602 -25.93 -1.63 17.59
CA SER A 602 -25.90 -0.16 17.53
C SER A 602 -25.48 0.36 16.16
N LEU A 603 -24.50 -0.29 15.50
CA LEU A 603 -24.08 0.07 14.14
C LEU A 603 -25.19 -0.19 13.11
N LEU A 604 -25.86 -1.34 13.18
CA LEU A 604 -26.99 -1.66 12.31
C LEU A 604 -28.17 -0.68 12.52
N ASP A 605 -28.48 -0.34 13.76
CA ASP A 605 -29.53 0.61 14.10
C ASP A 605 -29.16 2.03 13.66
N ALA A 606 -27.88 2.39 13.66
CA ALA A 606 -27.34 3.62 13.08
C ALA A 606 -27.33 3.61 11.54
N GLY A 607 -27.77 2.52 10.90
CA GLY A 607 -27.86 2.39 9.44
C GLY A 607 -26.51 2.10 8.76
N VAL A 608 -25.55 1.51 9.47
CA VAL A 608 -24.31 1.02 8.86
C VAL A 608 -24.57 -0.31 8.18
N LEU A 609 -24.40 -0.34 6.87
CA LEU A 609 -24.74 -1.50 6.03
C LEU A 609 -23.51 -1.94 5.24
N ALA A 610 -23.34 -3.25 5.11
CA ALA A 610 -22.41 -3.80 4.16
C ALA A 610 -22.99 -3.69 2.74
N GLU A 611 -22.18 -3.18 1.81
CA GLU A 611 -22.50 -3.23 0.38
C GLU A 611 -22.66 -4.70 -0.03
N ALA A 612 -23.85 -5.04 -0.45
CA ALA A 612 -24.12 -6.39 -0.89
C ALA A 612 -23.43 -6.64 -2.23
N PRO A 613 -22.79 -7.81 -2.42
CA PRO A 613 -22.28 -8.20 -3.72
C PRO A 613 -23.42 -8.18 -4.75
N GLN A 614 -23.13 -7.69 -5.95
CA GLN A 614 -24.15 -7.68 -7.02
C GLN A 614 -24.52 -9.12 -7.40
N PRO A 615 -25.80 -9.42 -7.59
CA PRO A 615 -26.21 -10.72 -8.11
C PRO A 615 -25.49 -11.02 -9.43
N GLY A 616 -24.69 -12.07 -9.47
CA GLY A 616 -23.85 -12.42 -10.63
C GLY A 616 -22.41 -11.91 -10.59
N ALA A 617 -22.03 -10.98 -9.67
CA ALA A 617 -20.61 -10.64 -9.42
C ALA A 617 -19.92 -11.68 -8.53
N GLU A 618 -20.67 -12.61 -7.95
CA GLU A 618 -20.20 -13.67 -7.04
C GLU A 618 -19.63 -14.89 -7.75
N ALA A 619 -19.70 -14.91 -9.03
CA ALA A 619 -19.00 -15.91 -9.78
C ALA A 619 -17.55 -15.40 -10.07
N VAL A 620 -16.67 -15.54 -9.08
CA VAL A 620 -15.62 -16.54 -9.40
C VAL A 620 -16.38 -17.71 -10.00
N PRO A 621 -16.25 -18.01 -11.31
CA PRO A 621 -17.14 -18.95 -11.98
C PRO A 621 -17.21 -20.18 -11.10
N ALA A 622 -18.47 -20.61 -10.79
CA ALA A 622 -18.69 -21.81 -10.00
C ALA A 622 -17.78 -22.82 -10.63
N ALA A 623 -16.73 -23.16 -9.92
CA ALA A 623 -15.56 -23.73 -10.51
C ALA A 623 -15.99 -24.91 -11.36
N SER A 624 -16.00 -24.71 -12.66
CA SER A 624 -16.18 -25.77 -13.63
C SER A 624 -14.81 -26.45 -13.73
N GLY A 625 -14.57 -27.39 -12.85
CA GLY A 625 -13.32 -28.12 -12.81
C GLY A 625 -13.51 -29.43 -12.05
N PRO A 626 -12.56 -30.35 -12.16
CA PRO A 626 -12.66 -31.68 -11.54
C PRO A 626 -12.76 -31.64 -10.01
N LEU A 627 -12.42 -30.51 -9.38
CA LEU A 627 -12.51 -30.29 -7.93
C LEU A 627 -13.66 -29.34 -7.51
N ALA A 628 -14.62 -29.06 -8.39
CA ALA A 628 -15.73 -28.17 -8.09
C ALA A 628 -16.44 -28.54 -6.77
N GLY A 629 -16.44 -27.61 -5.79
CA GLY A 629 -17.05 -27.81 -4.48
C GLY A 629 -16.33 -28.78 -3.55
N LYS A 630 -15.10 -29.23 -3.88
CA LYS A 630 -14.30 -30.15 -3.07
C LYS A 630 -13.32 -29.39 -2.18
N THR A 631 -13.26 -29.78 -0.92
CA THR A 631 -12.25 -29.27 0.03
C THR A 631 -11.03 -30.20 0.05
N VAL A 632 -9.86 -29.65 -0.28
CA VAL A 632 -8.62 -30.42 -0.39
C VAL A 632 -7.56 -29.85 0.57
N VAL A 633 -6.97 -30.69 1.38
CA VAL A 633 -5.86 -30.32 2.28
C VAL A 633 -4.56 -30.85 1.71
N VAL A 634 -3.51 -30.00 1.69
CA VAL A 634 -2.16 -30.42 1.28
C VAL A 634 -1.25 -30.49 2.51
N THR A 635 -0.47 -31.55 2.63
CA THR A 635 0.49 -31.76 3.74
C THR A 635 1.75 -32.46 3.27
N GLY A 636 2.88 -32.21 3.95
CA GLY A 636 4.17 -32.74 3.53
C GLY A 636 4.76 -32.02 2.33
N THR A 637 5.88 -32.53 1.82
CA THR A 637 6.60 -31.99 0.66
C THR A 637 6.21 -32.79 -0.59
N LEU A 638 5.63 -32.13 -1.58
CA LEU A 638 5.37 -32.69 -2.90
C LEU A 638 6.59 -32.45 -3.79
N ALA A 639 6.90 -33.41 -4.66
CA ALA A 639 8.10 -33.36 -5.52
C ALA A 639 7.93 -32.33 -6.66
N GLY A 640 6.75 -32.22 -7.24
CA GLY A 640 6.45 -31.36 -8.39
C GLY A 640 5.56 -30.15 -8.08
N PHE A 641 5.17 -29.95 -6.83
CA PHE A 641 4.39 -28.78 -6.42
C PHE A 641 4.97 -28.13 -5.17
N SER A 642 5.15 -26.82 -5.18
CA SER A 642 5.18 -26.11 -3.90
C SER A 642 3.79 -26.17 -3.26
N ARG A 643 3.71 -25.95 -1.95
CA ARG A 643 2.42 -25.93 -1.25
C ARG A 643 1.44 -24.95 -1.88
N GLU A 644 1.93 -23.75 -2.21
CA GLU A 644 1.12 -22.69 -2.83
C GLU A 644 0.74 -23.03 -4.26
N ALA A 645 1.62 -23.71 -5.01
CA ALA A 645 1.32 -24.17 -6.36
C ALA A 645 0.24 -25.25 -6.33
N ALA A 646 0.28 -26.19 -5.37
CA ALA A 646 -0.76 -27.18 -5.17
C ALA A 646 -2.09 -26.54 -4.79
N GLU A 647 -2.07 -25.57 -3.85
CA GLU A 647 -3.26 -24.83 -3.47
C GLU A 647 -3.82 -23.97 -4.62
N ALA A 648 -2.95 -23.36 -5.45
CA ALA A 648 -3.37 -22.65 -6.66
C ALA A 648 -3.99 -23.59 -7.70
N ALA A 649 -3.41 -24.78 -7.91
CA ALA A 649 -3.95 -25.79 -8.80
C ALA A 649 -5.33 -26.30 -8.32
N ILE A 650 -5.51 -26.48 -7.01
CA ILE A 650 -6.80 -26.84 -6.42
C ILE A 650 -7.86 -25.76 -6.75
N ARG A 651 -7.51 -24.47 -6.59
CA ARG A 651 -8.42 -23.36 -6.92
C ARG A 651 -8.73 -23.30 -8.42
N ALA A 652 -7.70 -23.44 -9.27
CA ALA A 652 -7.88 -23.44 -10.72
C ALA A 652 -8.78 -24.60 -11.20
N ALA A 653 -8.72 -25.74 -10.49
CA ALA A 653 -9.59 -26.91 -10.72
C ALA A 653 -10.97 -26.79 -10.03
N GLY A 654 -11.24 -25.64 -9.37
CA GLY A 654 -12.52 -25.37 -8.72
C GLY A 654 -12.68 -25.86 -7.31
N GLY A 655 -11.62 -26.33 -6.70
CA GLY A 655 -11.62 -26.82 -5.33
C GLY A 655 -11.27 -25.74 -4.30
N HIS A 656 -11.51 -26.05 -3.03
CA HIS A 656 -11.18 -25.23 -1.87
C HIS A 656 -9.97 -25.81 -1.15
N PRO A 657 -8.75 -25.19 -1.22
CA PRO A 657 -7.65 -25.62 -0.41
C PRO A 657 -7.87 -25.21 1.06
N ALA A 658 -7.72 -26.15 1.99
CA ALA A 658 -7.88 -25.93 3.41
C ALA A 658 -6.59 -26.16 4.20
N GLY A 659 -6.39 -25.38 5.27
CA GLY A 659 -5.21 -25.44 6.11
C GLY A 659 -5.19 -26.61 7.11
N SER A 660 -6.35 -27.22 7.43
CA SER A 660 -6.50 -28.30 8.38
C SER A 660 -7.47 -29.37 7.90
N VAL A 661 -7.29 -30.60 8.37
CA VAL A 661 -8.19 -31.71 8.05
C VAL A 661 -9.39 -31.71 9.00
N SER A 662 -10.59 -31.79 8.45
CA SER A 662 -11.85 -31.84 9.19
C SER A 662 -12.80 -32.88 8.57
N ALA A 663 -13.96 -33.12 9.16
CA ALA A 663 -14.98 -34.00 8.61
C ALA A 663 -15.56 -33.51 7.24
N ARG A 664 -15.29 -32.25 6.85
CA ARG A 664 -15.68 -31.67 5.56
C ARG A 664 -14.56 -31.74 4.51
N THR A 665 -13.40 -32.32 4.84
CA THR A 665 -12.29 -32.49 3.91
C THR A 665 -12.59 -33.65 2.96
N ASP A 666 -12.65 -33.38 1.65
CA ASP A 666 -12.89 -34.43 0.64
C ASP A 666 -11.65 -35.21 0.30
N TYR A 667 -10.47 -34.57 0.30
CA TYR A 667 -9.19 -35.19 -0.02
C TYR A 667 -8.05 -34.61 0.81
N LEU A 668 -7.14 -35.48 1.26
CA LEU A 668 -5.83 -35.08 1.75
C LEU A 668 -4.77 -35.44 0.70
N VAL A 669 -4.04 -34.47 0.20
CA VAL A 669 -2.84 -34.70 -0.61
C VAL A 669 -1.64 -34.77 0.31
N ALA A 670 -1.00 -35.92 0.38
CA ALA A 670 0.11 -36.20 1.30
C ALA A 670 1.42 -36.42 0.54
N GLY A 671 2.36 -35.50 0.71
CA GLY A 671 3.74 -35.66 0.26
C GLY A 671 4.65 -36.26 1.33
N GLU A 672 5.95 -36.23 1.09
CA GLU A 672 6.94 -36.68 2.09
C GLU A 672 6.81 -35.92 3.42
N LYS A 673 6.93 -36.62 4.55
CA LYS A 673 6.85 -36.04 5.91
C LYS A 673 5.50 -35.39 6.23
N ALA A 674 4.41 -36.02 5.85
CA ALA A 674 3.03 -35.50 5.96
C ALA A 674 2.54 -35.15 7.38
N GLY A 675 3.21 -35.55 8.44
CA GLY A 675 2.97 -35.12 9.83
C GLY A 675 1.59 -35.42 10.42
N SER A 676 1.13 -34.59 11.36
CA SER A 676 -0.10 -34.80 12.14
C SER A 676 -1.40 -34.75 11.32
N LYS A 677 -1.39 -34.11 10.15
CA LYS A 677 -2.57 -34.04 9.28
C LYS A 677 -2.90 -35.38 8.62
N LEU A 678 -1.89 -36.20 8.36
CA LEU A 678 -2.08 -37.57 7.85
C LEU A 678 -2.84 -38.42 8.86
N VAL A 679 -2.40 -38.39 10.12
CA VAL A 679 -3.07 -39.11 11.21
C VAL A 679 -4.52 -38.63 11.42
N ALA A 680 -4.74 -37.32 11.29
CA ALA A 680 -6.09 -36.75 11.38
C ALA A 680 -7.00 -37.21 10.24
N ALA A 681 -6.49 -37.29 9.01
CA ALA A 681 -7.23 -37.78 7.84
C ALA A 681 -7.60 -39.26 7.98
N GLU A 682 -6.66 -40.10 8.40
CA GLU A 682 -6.90 -41.52 8.69
C GLU A 682 -8.00 -41.72 9.73
N LYS A 683 -7.95 -40.93 10.83
CA LYS A 683 -8.94 -40.99 11.91
C LYS A 683 -10.35 -40.57 11.45
N LEU A 684 -10.44 -39.62 10.51
CA LEU A 684 -11.69 -39.08 9.99
C LEU A 684 -12.17 -39.81 8.72
N GLY A 685 -11.39 -40.79 8.21
CA GLY A 685 -11.74 -41.52 6.99
C GLY A 685 -11.65 -40.67 5.71
N VAL A 686 -10.88 -39.59 5.72
CA VAL A 686 -10.67 -38.72 4.56
C VAL A 686 -9.78 -39.45 3.54
N PRO A 687 -10.18 -39.53 2.25
CA PRO A 687 -9.35 -40.09 1.19
C PRO A 687 -7.99 -39.42 1.10
N ILE A 688 -6.92 -40.21 1.13
CA ILE A 688 -5.53 -39.72 1.07
C ILE A 688 -5.00 -40.01 -0.34
N LEU A 689 -4.47 -38.98 -0.98
CA LEU A 689 -3.85 -39.03 -2.29
C LEU A 689 -2.37 -38.72 -2.16
N ASP A 690 -1.55 -39.42 -2.93
CA ASP A 690 -0.18 -39.01 -3.22
C ASP A 690 -0.14 -37.94 -4.33
N GLU A 691 1.02 -37.52 -4.75
CA GLU A 691 1.16 -36.50 -5.78
C GLU A 691 0.61 -36.95 -7.14
N ASP A 692 0.77 -38.21 -7.50
CA ASP A 692 0.26 -38.76 -8.78
C ASP A 692 -1.26 -38.84 -8.75
N GLY A 693 -1.86 -39.23 -7.63
CA GLY A 693 -3.29 -39.19 -7.39
C GLY A 693 -3.83 -37.75 -7.47
N PHE A 694 -3.08 -36.78 -6.94
CA PHE A 694 -3.43 -35.39 -7.03
C PHE A 694 -3.37 -34.85 -8.47
N ARG A 695 -2.32 -35.16 -9.24
CA ARG A 695 -2.23 -34.81 -10.67
C ARG A 695 -3.41 -35.41 -11.47
N SER A 696 -3.70 -36.67 -11.23
CA SER A 696 -4.84 -37.34 -11.88
C SER A 696 -6.18 -36.66 -11.54
N LEU A 697 -6.33 -36.19 -10.31
CA LEU A 697 -7.53 -35.47 -9.84
C LEU A 697 -7.64 -34.05 -10.45
N LEU A 698 -6.52 -33.43 -10.80
CA LEU A 698 -6.49 -32.15 -11.52
C LEU A 698 -6.77 -32.28 -13.01
N GLY A 699 -6.79 -33.51 -13.55
CA GLY A 699 -7.00 -33.76 -14.98
C GLY A 699 -5.76 -33.49 -15.85
N SER A 700 -4.58 -33.50 -15.25
CA SER A 700 -3.28 -33.29 -15.90
C SER A 700 -2.49 -34.59 -16.00
#